data_1ac52d2c7a679d23d7ecaf3d32735251
#
_entry.id   1ac52d2c7a679d23d7ecaf3d32735251
#
_cell.length_a   1.000
_cell.length_b   1.000
_cell.length_c   1.000
_cell.angle_alpha   90.00
_cell.angle_beta   90.00
_cell.angle_gamma   90.00
#
_symmetry.space_group_name_H-M   'P 1'
#
loop_
_entity.id
_entity.type
_entity.pdbx_description
1 polymer ?
#
loop_
_entity_poly.entity_id
_entity_poly.type
_entity_poly.pdbx_seq_one_letter_code
_entity_poly.pdbx_strand_id
1 'polypeptide(L)'
;MRNQEQLLKQVVLFIISVFLPASGIFVPDAGAASRRPAPDGTLKSRMEAMHEMFGVNFVYDSSIDLDVPCKESDGDAISLEQCLSATFAGSGIVYEQIKKYIVLTREGSRKKPKDYTIFITGQQDTIKESKIIAHVARRRNSTQTGLHPIDFKRFEKGYAVLGSPDLIKEIKSLPGVAEGTELLSGMYVHGGDGSDNLFLLDGVPLYQVTHLGGLVSSFNTEMVDNLDFYKSGFPSRFGGRTSSVVDVTTRQGSMDSYHGSMNIGLLNGGIRCEGPIVPGKTSFNIGLRRSWFDLLTVPAIAISNATLPYGEKRRLRYAMTDFNASVTHLFSKDNRLSLNLYAGSDVVRYGYETLAVKYWEGRRFTGKNGHNLDARWGNVLASLNWDMKFSDDLRLDMILYYTRVNSEVGLLNSRWKMDADYPQTDEIDLSESNRSRLHDLSAKVDLDWVPSEVHNIRAGALLTRHIFRDMKDLSYISRQIRTDTDETFYNSVQVHESDSVKNSYDPSEFAIYLEDEIALAGWFRTNVGVRYAGFMAGSGMYHSVEPRAAVRLQLGSMAAFKLSYSEMSQFVHNLRANYLDIPMSSWRPSRGRGLPTRSRQLAGGIYLDLPHGIALNVEGYWKDMTNLYEYRGVSSFYPEISAWEHELVSGIGSS
;
A
#
# COMPACT_ATOMS: atom_id res chain seq x y z
N MET A 1 0.46 20.27 28.83
CA MET A 1 0.58 18.79 28.70
C MET A 1 -0.66 18.05 29.21
N ARG A 2 -1.11 18.15 30.44
CA ARG A 2 -2.32 17.43 30.93
C ARG A 2 -3.62 17.73 30.15
N ASN A 3 -3.80 18.94 29.63
CA ASN A 3 -4.97 19.32 28.84
C ASN A 3 -4.96 18.77 27.40
N GLN A 4 -3.79 18.48 26.83
CA GLN A 4 -3.68 17.94 25.48
C GLN A 4 -3.96 16.44 25.43
N GLU A 5 -3.55 15.72 26.45
CA GLU A 5 -3.86 14.29 26.61
C GLU A 5 -5.36 14.04 26.85
N GLN A 6 -6.00 14.94 27.61
CA GLN A 6 -7.46 14.88 27.79
C GLN A 6 -8.22 15.21 26.51
N LEU A 7 -7.72 16.12 25.69
CA LEU A 7 -8.34 16.49 24.41
C LEU A 7 -8.26 15.34 23.39
N LEU A 8 -7.09 14.69 23.31
CA LEU A 8 -6.89 13.53 22.44
C LEU A 8 -7.77 12.36 22.86
N LYS A 9 -7.88 12.09 24.18
CA LYS A 9 -8.79 11.08 24.73
C LYS A 9 -10.25 11.40 24.46
N GLN A 10 -10.64 12.68 24.51
CA GLN A 10 -12.01 13.07 24.19
C GLN A 10 -12.33 12.95 22.70
N VAL A 11 -11.39 13.24 21.80
CA VAL A 11 -11.57 13.04 20.35
C VAL A 11 -11.67 11.56 20.01
N VAL A 12 -10.83 10.70 20.60
CA VAL A 12 -10.87 9.26 20.42
C VAL A 12 -12.14 8.66 21.02
N LEU A 13 -12.55 9.07 22.22
CA LEU A 13 -13.81 8.62 22.86
C LEU A 13 -15.05 9.10 22.10
N PHE A 14 -15.01 10.30 21.51
CA PHE A 14 -16.12 10.81 20.69
C PHE A 14 -16.23 10.03 19.38
N ILE A 15 -15.12 9.69 18.73
CA ILE A 15 -15.12 8.82 17.55
C ILE A 15 -15.71 7.44 17.90
N ILE A 16 -15.37 6.88 19.05
CA ILE A 16 -15.89 5.58 19.52
C ILE A 16 -17.36 5.65 19.90
N SER A 17 -17.84 6.73 20.54
CA SER A 17 -19.22 6.87 21.03
C SER A 17 -20.24 7.16 19.92
N VAL A 18 -19.84 7.68 18.77
CA VAL A 18 -20.72 7.94 17.62
C VAL A 18 -20.98 6.65 16.80
N PHE A 19 -20.21 5.58 17.03
CA PHE A 19 -20.23 4.36 16.19
C PHE A 19 -20.79 3.09 16.84
N LEU A 20 -21.40 3.18 18.02
CA LEU A 20 -22.16 2.07 18.60
C LEU A 20 -23.53 2.61 19.06
N PRO A 21 -24.66 2.33 18.48
CA PRO A 21 -25.22 1.04 18.14
C PRO A 21 -26.15 1.00 16.91
N ALA A 22 -26.28 -0.12 16.23
CA ALA A 22 -27.52 -0.72 15.77
C ALA A 22 -27.25 -1.99 14.95
N SER A 23 -27.22 -3.10 15.61
CA SER A 23 -27.43 -4.41 15.00
C SER A 23 -28.93 -4.67 14.87
N GLY A 24 -29.39 -4.95 13.67
CA GLY A 24 -30.76 -5.31 13.37
C GLY A 24 -30.92 -5.80 11.94
N ILE A 25 -30.68 -7.08 11.75
CA ILE A 25 -31.26 -8.08 10.86
C ILE A 25 -32.23 -7.58 9.77
N PHE A 26 -31.87 -7.83 8.50
CA PHE A 26 -32.81 -8.35 7.50
C PHE A 26 -32.06 -9.10 6.39
N VAL A 27 -32.32 -10.40 6.27
CA VAL A 27 -31.98 -11.25 5.13
C VAL A 27 -33.24 -11.40 4.31
N PRO A 28 -33.22 -11.14 3.01
CA PRO A 28 -34.19 -11.75 2.11
C PRO A 28 -33.52 -12.87 1.31
N ASP A 29 -34.07 -14.02 1.48
CA ASP A 29 -33.93 -15.18 0.64
C ASP A 29 -34.59 -14.91 -0.73
N ALA A 30 -33.85 -15.15 -1.81
CA ALA A 30 -34.41 -15.15 -3.16
C ALA A 30 -33.74 -16.22 -4.00
N GLY A 31 -34.37 -17.38 -3.99
CA GLY A 31 -34.11 -18.41 -4.99
C GLY A 31 -34.46 -17.90 -6.39
N ALA A 32 -33.48 -17.91 -7.29
CA ALA A 32 -33.69 -17.79 -8.71
C ALA A 32 -33.18 -19.05 -9.38
N ALA A 33 -34.09 -19.88 -9.83
CA ALA A 33 -33.83 -21.02 -10.70
C ALA A 33 -33.30 -20.52 -12.05
N SER A 34 -32.00 -20.75 -12.33
CA SER A 34 -31.40 -20.45 -13.63
C SER A 34 -31.77 -21.54 -14.66
N ARG A 35 -32.31 -21.11 -15.77
CA ARG A 35 -32.50 -21.93 -16.96
C ARG A 35 -31.12 -22.31 -17.52
N ARG A 36 -30.90 -23.62 -17.72
CA ARG A 36 -29.69 -24.18 -18.34
C ARG A 36 -29.66 -23.80 -19.83
N PRO A 37 -28.58 -23.25 -20.40
CA PRO A 37 -28.38 -23.22 -21.83
C PRO A 37 -28.04 -24.63 -22.33
N ALA A 38 -28.61 -25.06 -23.42
CA ALA A 38 -28.24 -26.32 -24.08
C ALA A 38 -26.79 -26.22 -24.60
N PRO A 39 -25.95 -27.24 -24.41
CA PRO A 39 -24.58 -27.21 -24.88
C PRO A 39 -24.54 -27.10 -26.41
N ASP A 40 -23.70 -26.26 -26.96
CA ASP A 40 -23.53 -26.00 -28.39
C ASP A 40 -22.72 -27.08 -29.11
N GLY A 41 -22.44 -28.20 -28.48
CA GLY A 41 -21.74 -29.36 -29.06
C GLY A 41 -20.22 -29.22 -29.14
N THR A 42 -19.63 -28.15 -28.62
CA THR A 42 -18.15 -27.99 -28.57
C THR A 42 -17.54 -28.62 -27.32
N LEU A 43 -16.23 -28.92 -27.38
CA LEU A 43 -15.47 -29.44 -26.26
C LEU A 43 -15.53 -28.46 -25.05
N LYS A 44 -15.46 -27.15 -25.30
CA LYS A 44 -15.58 -26.11 -24.32
C LYS A 44 -16.91 -26.17 -23.56
N SER A 45 -18.00 -26.20 -24.26
CA SER A 45 -19.35 -26.24 -23.69
C SER A 45 -19.59 -27.52 -22.87
N ARG A 46 -19.00 -28.64 -23.26
CA ARG A 46 -19.04 -29.89 -22.49
C ARG A 46 -18.23 -29.83 -21.20
N MET A 47 -17.05 -29.21 -21.23
CA MET A 47 -16.23 -29.00 -20.04
C MET A 47 -16.90 -28.05 -19.03
N GLU A 48 -17.59 -27.02 -19.52
CA GLU A 48 -18.41 -26.13 -18.71
C GLU A 48 -19.58 -26.86 -18.04
N ALA A 49 -20.27 -27.71 -18.79
CA ALA A 49 -21.36 -28.52 -18.23
C ALA A 49 -20.88 -29.53 -17.17
N MET A 50 -19.71 -30.16 -17.36
CA MET A 50 -19.11 -31.04 -16.35
C MET A 50 -18.62 -30.28 -15.13
N HIS A 51 -18.15 -29.05 -15.31
CA HIS A 51 -17.82 -28.16 -14.18
C HIS A 51 -19.04 -27.85 -13.32
N GLU A 52 -20.16 -27.50 -13.94
CA GLU A 52 -21.42 -27.20 -13.24
C GLU A 52 -22.01 -28.41 -12.52
N MET A 53 -21.99 -29.60 -13.18
CA MET A 53 -22.59 -30.83 -12.63
C MET A 53 -21.77 -31.49 -11.52
N PHE A 54 -20.44 -31.52 -11.66
CA PHE A 54 -19.57 -32.30 -10.79
C PHE A 54 -18.58 -31.44 -9.98
N GLY A 55 -18.53 -30.13 -10.17
CA GLY A 55 -17.63 -29.22 -9.47
C GLY A 55 -16.14 -29.48 -9.77
N VAL A 56 -15.83 -30.02 -10.96
CA VAL A 56 -14.46 -30.30 -11.39
C VAL A 56 -13.92 -29.18 -12.26
N ASN A 57 -12.61 -28.94 -12.21
CA ASN A 57 -11.93 -27.92 -13.00
C ASN A 57 -10.99 -28.56 -14.01
N PHE A 58 -10.94 -28.00 -15.21
CA PHE A 58 -10.09 -28.47 -16.27
C PHE A 58 -8.81 -27.65 -16.40
N VAL A 59 -7.68 -28.34 -16.56
CA VAL A 59 -6.36 -27.74 -16.80
C VAL A 59 -5.85 -28.32 -18.11
N TYR A 60 -5.52 -27.48 -19.07
CA TYR A 60 -5.10 -27.93 -20.41
C TYR A 60 -4.02 -27.02 -20.98
N ASP A 61 -3.25 -27.58 -21.90
CA ASP A 61 -2.24 -26.88 -22.69
C ASP A 61 -2.92 -25.98 -23.74
N SER A 62 -2.37 -24.78 -24.00
CA SER A 62 -2.85 -23.85 -25.03
C SER A 62 -2.85 -24.45 -26.48
N SER A 63 -2.19 -25.58 -26.68
CA SER A 63 -2.22 -26.31 -27.94
C SER A 63 -3.51 -27.13 -28.15
N ILE A 64 -4.37 -27.28 -27.13
CA ILE A 64 -5.65 -27.97 -27.20
C ILE A 64 -6.71 -26.98 -27.68
N ASP A 65 -7.25 -27.25 -28.88
CA ASP A 65 -8.36 -26.47 -29.43
C ASP A 65 -9.67 -26.92 -28.76
N LEU A 66 -10.35 -25.97 -28.09
CA LEU A 66 -11.59 -26.22 -27.38
C LEU A 66 -12.85 -26.04 -28.22
N ASP A 67 -12.72 -25.43 -29.39
CA ASP A 67 -13.85 -25.19 -30.30
C ASP A 67 -14.14 -26.37 -31.21
N VAL A 68 -13.43 -27.48 -31.00
CA VAL A 68 -13.65 -28.73 -31.77
C VAL A 68 -15.01 -29.34 -31.38
N PRO A 69 -15.84 -29.76 -32.35
CA PRO A 69 -17.11 -30.41 -32.06
C PRO A 69 -16.89 -31.79 -31.39
N CYS A 70 -17.59 -32.01 -30.27
CA CYS A 70 -17.61 -33.30 -29.57
C CYS A 70 -18.75 -34.17 -30.05
N LYS A 71 -18.53 -35.49 -30.14
CA LYS A 71 -19.61 -36.46 -30.36
C LYS A 71 -20.63 -36.40 -29.23
N GLU A 72 -21.89 -36.34 -29.55
CA GLU A 72 -22.97 -36.46 -28.57
C GLU A 72 -22.84 -37.79 -27.80
N SER A 73 -22.81 -37.73 -26.50
CA SER A 73 -23.00 -38.93 -25.68
C SER A 73 -24.51 -39.15 -25.53
N ASP A 74 -25.00 -40.19 -26.10
CA ASP A 74 -26.36 -40.66 -25.85
C ASP A 74 -26.54 -40.95 -24.34
N GLY A 75 -27.46 -40.24 -23.73
CA GLY A 75 -28.20 -40.55 -22.52
C GLY A 75 -27.41 -40.76 -21.23
N ASP A 76 -27.94 -40.24 -20.17
CA ASP A 76 -27.79 -40.63 -18.74
C ASP A 76 -26.40 -41.06 -18.23
N ALA A 77 -25.38 -40.27 -18.45
CA ALA A 77 -24.08 -40.45 -17.78
C ALA A 77 -24.20 -40.10 -16.30
N ILE A 78 -24.21 -41.13 -15.46
CA ILE A 78 -24.43 -41.00 -14.00
C ILE A 78 -23.14 -40.61 -13.23
N SER A 79 -21.95 -40.71 -13.88
CA SER A 79 -20.69 -40.45 -13.20
C SER A 79 -19.76 -39.53 -14.02
N LEU A 80 -18.89 -38.77 -13.30
CA LEU A 80 -17.88 -37.91 -13.90
C LEU A 80 -16.95 -38.68 -14.85
N GLU A 81 -16.56 -39.91 -14.48
CA GLU A 81 -15.63 -40.73 -15.26
C GLU A 81 -16.25 -41.17 -16.59
N GLN A 82 -17.54 -41.43 -16.59
CA GLN A 82 -18.29 -41.74 -17.82
C GLN A 82 -18.39 -40.49 -18.74
N CYS A 83 -18.64 -39.33 -18.17
CA CYS A 83 -18.67 -38.08 -18.93
C CYS A 83 -17.30 -37.75 -19.53
N LEU A 84 -16.21 -37.91 -18.77
CA LEU A 84 -14.84 -37.66 -19.25
C LEU A 84 -14.46 -38.67 -20.38
N SER A 85 -14.72 -39.95 -20.17
CA SER A 85 -14.39 -40.98 -21.19
C SER A 85 -15.18 -40.77 -22.48
N ALA A 86 -16.46 -40.40 -22.40
CA ALA A 86 -17.29 -40.13 -23.58
C ALA A 86 -16.85 -38.86 -24.32
N THR A 87 -16.52 -37.79 -23.58
CA THR A 87 -16.12 -36.50 -24.16
C THR A 87 -14.76 -36.56 -24.86
N PHE A 88 -13.79 -37.28 -24.28
CA PHE A 88 -12.44 -37.34 -24.81
C PHE A 88 -12.13 -38.56 -25.67
N ALA A 89 -13.08 -39.50 -25.84
CA ALA A 89 -12.91 -40.68 -26.69
C ALA A 89 -12.65 -40.28 -28.14
N GLY A 90 -11.47 -40.67 -28.67
CA GLY A 90 -11.08 -40.39 -30.06
C GLY A 90 -10.68 -38.93 -30.36
N SER A 91 -10.57 -38.09 -29.35
CA SER A 91 -10.13 -36.69 -29.51
C SER A 91 -8.60 -36.52 -29.55
N GLY A 92 -7.83 -37.60 -29.29
CA GLY A 92 -6.37 -37.50 -29.10
C GLY A 92 -5.96 -36.73 -27.83
N ILE A 93 -6.90 -36.55 -26.92
CA ILE A 93 -6.67 -35.93 -25.62
C ILE A 93 -6.73 -37.00 -24.55
N VAL A 94 -5.69 -37.05 -23.70
CA VAL A 94 -5.62 -37.91 -22.51
C VAL A 94 -5.87 -37.05 -21.31
N TYR A 95 -6.66 -37.53 -20.36
CA TYR A 95 -6.96 -36.82 -19.11
C TYR A 95 -6.43 -37.59 -17.90
N GLU A 96 -6.01 -36.85 -16.88
CA GLU A 96 -5.64 -37.37 -15.57
C GLU A 96 -6.39 -36.57 -14.49
N GLN A 97 -7.09 -37.28 -13.61
CA GLN A 97 -7.82 -36.64 -12.50
C GLN A 97 -6.93 -36.52 -11.28
N ILE A 98 -6.69 -35.29 -10.85
CA ILE A 98 -5.95 -34.95 -9.63
C ILE A 98 -6.91 -34.21 -8.69
N LYS A 99 -7.57 -34.92 -7.78
CA LYS A 99 -8.63 -34.39 -6.89
C LYS A 99 -9.80 -33.78 -7.67
N LYS A 100 -9.98 -32.46 -7.62
CA LYS A 100 -11.01 -31.71 -8.37
C LYS A 100 -10.54 -31.19 -9.71
N TYR A 101 -9.32 -31.52 -10.13
CA TYR A 101 -8.74 -31.04 -11.39
C TYR A 101 -8.63 -32.19 -12.38
N ILE A 102 -9.03 -31.90 -13.60
CA ILE A 102 -8.86 -32.78 -14.77
C ILE A 102 -7.78 -32.15 -15.64
N VAL A 103 -6.62 -32.78 -15.70
CA VAL A 103 -5.49 -32.33 -16.53
C VAL A 103 -5.60 -32.99 -17.89
N LEU A 104 -5.69 -32.14 -18.93
CA LEU A 104 -5.78 -32.60 -20.32
C LEU A 104 -4.43 -32.48 -21.02
N THR A 105 -3.97 -33.54 -21.68
CA THR A 105 -2.73 -33.58 -22.47
C THR A 105 -2.99 -34.24 -23.82
N ARG A 106 -2.21 -33.90 -24.87
CA ARG A 106 -2.31 -34.60 -26.16
C ARG A 106 -1.65 -35.97 -26.09
N GLU A 107 -2.29 -36.95 -26.71
CA GLU A 107 -1.77 -38.30 -26.89
C GLU A 107 -0.46 -38.26 -27.69
N GLY A 108 0.63 -38.79 -27.14
CA GLY A 108 1.96 -38.77 -27.79
C GLY A 108 2.88 -37.62 -27.32
N SER A 109 2.43 -36.69 -26.50
CA SER A 109 3.30 -35.73 -25.80
C SER A 109 4.15 -36.48 -24.77
N ARG A 110 5.40 -36.80 -25.11
CA ARG A 110 6.34 -37.59 -24.29
C ARG A 110 6.95 -36.79 -23.12
N LYS A 111 6.28 -35.83 -22.57
CA LYS A 111 6.68 -35.21 -21.30
C LYS A 111 5.62 -35.54 -20.24
N LYS A 112 5.87 -36.63 -19.47
CA LYS A 112 5.28 -36.70 -18.12
C LYS A 112 5.69 -35.41 -17.43
N PRO A 113 4.75 -34.66 -16.88
CA PRO A 113 5.11 -33.48 -16.12
C PRO A 113 5.79 -33.94 -14.82
N LYS A 114 7.10 -34.02 -14.84
CA LYS A 114 7.91 -33.95 -13.65
C LYS A 114 8.00 -32.47 -13.31
N ASP A 115 7.36 -32.09 -12.23
CA ASP A 115 7.40 -30.76 -11.60
C ASP A 115 6.97 -29.59 -12.51
N TYR A 116 5.70 -29.24 -12.43
CA TYR A 116 5.22 -27.97 -12.93
C TYR A 116 5.86 -26.83 -12.13
N THR A 117 6.95 -26.29 -12.65
CA THR A 117 7.34 -24.93 -12.33
C THR A 117 6.44 -24.04 -13.18
N ILE A 118 5.33 -23.58 -12.62
CA ILE A 118 4.50 -22.58 -13.26
C ILE A 118 5.25 -21.26 -13.14
N PHE A 119 6.00 -20.88 -14.17
CA PHE A 119 6.40 -19.50 -14.37
C PHE A 119 5.13 -18.74 -14.76
N ILE A 120 4.54 -18.03 -13.80
CA ILE A 120 3.44 -17.12 -14.08
C ILE A 120 4.07 -15.83 -14.59
N THR A 121 4.40 -15.80 -15.88
CA THR A 121 4.43 -14.54 -16.62
C THR A 121 2.99 -14.10 -16.78
N GLY A 122 2.69 -12.85 -16.33
CA GLY A 122 1.34 -12.31 -16.30
C GLY A 122 0.67 -12.34 -17.67
N GLN A 123 -0.11 -13.37 -17.93
CA GLN A 123 -1.19 -13.38 -18.90
C GLN A 123 -2.46 -13.70 -18.15
N GLN A 124 -3.34 -12.70 -18.12
CA GLN A 124 -4.74 -12.90 -17.79
C GLN A 124 -5.36 -13.80 -18.87
N ASP A 125 -5.89 -14.96 -18.46
CA ASP A 125 -7.23 -15.36 -18.82
C ASP A 125 -7.67 -16.55 -17.95
N THR A 126 -8.80 -16.34 -17.30
CA THR A 126 -9.79 -17.31 -16.85
C THR A 126 -9.34 -18.58 -16.12
N ILE A 127 -8.74 -18.49 -14.91
CA ILE A 127 -8.89 -19.58 -13.94
C ILE A 127 -8.86 -18.99 -12.52
N LYS A 128 -10.02 -18.64 -12.02
CA LYS A 128 -10.19 -18.06 -10.67
C LYS A 128 -9.75 -18.98 -9.50
N GLU A 129 -9.70 -20.29 -9.67
CA GLU A 129 -9.29 -21.24 -8.63
C GLU A 129 -7.84 -21.71 -8.70
N SER A 130 -7.19 -21.66 -9.87
CA SER A 130 -5.76 -21.98 -9.99
C SER A 130 -4.85 -20.96 -9.30
N LYS A 131 -5.33 -19.72 -9.10
CA LYS A 131 -4.58 -18.69 -8.37
C LYS A 131 -4.32 -19.08 -6.89
N ILE A 132 -5.25 -19.71 -6.19
CA ILE A 132 -5.09 -20.10 -4.77
C ILE A 132 -4.01 -21.17 -4.60
N ILE A 133 -4.05 -22.21 -5.45
CA ILE A 133 -3.04 -23.28 -5.43
C ILE A 133 -1.69 -22.72 -5.88
N ALA A 134 -1.68 -21.82 -6.87
CA ALA A 134 -0.47 -21.13 -7.31
C ALA A 134 0.18 -20.29 -6.21
N HIS A 135 -0.58 -19.58 -5.37
CA HIS A 135 -0.03 -18.78 -4.26
C HIS A 135 0.58 -19.65 -3.16
N VAL A 136 -0.08 -20.74 -2.75
CA VAL A 136 0.47 -21.68 -1.78
C VAL A 136 1.71 -22.40 -2.36
N ALA A 137 1.64 -22.84 -3.60
CA ALA A 137 2.79 -23.45 -4.29
C ALA A 137 3.94 -22.45 -4.48
N ARG A 138 3.66 -21.19 -4.81
CA ARG A 138 4.64 -20.12 -4.95
C ARG A 138 5.36 -19.86 -3.64
N ARG A 139 4.65 -19.80 -2.50
CA ARG A 139 5.26 -19.63 -1.18
C ARG A 139 6.24 -20.76 -0.85
N ARG A 140 5.86 -22.02 -1.09
CA ARG A 140 6.72 -23.17 -0.86
C ARG A 140 7.88 -23.25 -1.85
N ASN A 141 7.61 -22.98 -3.13
CA ASN A 141 8.55 -23.16 -4.24
C ASN A 141 9.53 -22.01 -4.42
N SER A 142 9.24 -20.82 -3.88
CA SER A 142 10.16 -19.69 -3.87
C SER A 142 11.39 -19.99 -3.01
N THR A 143 12.56 -19.51 -3.40
CA THR A 143 13.79 -19.53 -2.60
C THR A 143 13.74 -18.54 -1.44
N GLN A 144 12.94 -17.44 -1.57
CA GLN A 144 12.86 -16.41 -0.55
C GLN A 144 12.19 -16.91 0.74
N THR A 145 12.87 -16.68 1.87
CA THR A 145 12.32 -16.87 3.20
C THR A 145 11.38 -15.70 3.51
N GLY A 146 10.26 -15.96 4.20
CA GLY A 146 9.35 -14.89 4.63
C GLY A 146 8.52 -14.25 3.50
N LEU A 147 8.52 -14.80 2.27
CA LEU A 147 7.57 -14.40 1.23
C LEU A 147 6.16 -14.86 1.61
N HIS A 148 5.22 -13.93 1.65
CA HIS A 148 3.81 -14.17 1.90
C HIS A 148 2.97 -13.55 0.79
N PRO A 149 2.66 -14.33 -0.28
CA PRO A 149 1.71 -13.90 -1.29
C PRO A 149 0.30 -13.89 -0.69
N ILE A 150 -0.43 -12.80 -0.83
CA ILE A 150 -1.80 -12.68 -0.32
C ILE A 150 -2.78 -12.96 -1.45
N ASP A 151 -3.61 -13.97 -1.26
CA ASP A 151 -4.70 -14.30 -2.18
C ASP A 151 -5.85 -13.30 -2.02
N PHE A 152 -6.03 -12.48 -3.04
CA PHE A 152 -7.01 -11.39 -3.02
C PHE A 152 -8.46 -11.86 -2.88
N LYS A 153 -8.81 -13.05 -3.38
CA LYS A 153 -10.17 -13.60 -3.24
C LYS A 153 -10.50 -14.06 -1.82
N ARG A 154 -9.50 -14.61 -1.13
CA ARG A 154 -9.64 -14.94 0.29
C ARG A 154 -9.72 -13.68 1.12
N PHE A 155 -8.97 -12.66 0.73
CA PHE A 155 -8.96 -11.35 1.36
C PHE A 155 -10.31 -10.62 1.21
N GLU A 156 -10.93 -10.60 0.02
CA GLU A 156 -12.26 -10.00 -0.21
C GLU A 156 -13.36 -10.63 0.66
N LYS A 157 -13.20 -11.91 1.02
CA LYS A 157 -14.11 -12.65 1.92
C LYS A 157 -13.67 -12.61 3.39
N GLY A 158 -12.54 -12.00 3.68
CA GLY A 158 -11.92 -11.91 5.00
C GLY A 158 -12.55 -10.85 5.91
N TYR A 159 -11.85 -10.59 6.98
CA TYR A 159 -12.26 -9.61 7.98
C TYR A 159 -12.25 -8.19 7.43
N ALA A 160 -13.42 -7.59 7.31
CA ALA A 160 -13.59 -6.21 6.87
C ALA A 160 -13.86 -5.30 8.07
N VAL A 161 -12.88 -4.52 8.48
CA VAL A 161 -13.10 -3.50 9.50
C VAL A 161 -13.99 -2.40 8.93
N LEU A 162 -15.15 -2.20 9.57
CA LEU A 162 -16.11 -1.16 9.19
C LEU A 162 -16.62 -1.27 7.72
N GLY A 163 -16.67 -2.50 7.19
CA GLY A 163 -17.29 -2.79 5.91
C GLY A 163 -16.41 -2.68 4.68
N SER A 164 -15.10 -2.45 4.86
CA SER A 164 -14.15 -2.46 3.73
C SER A 164 -12.93 -3.30 4.07
N PRO A 165 -12.55 -4.27 3.23
CA PRO A 165 -11.29 -5.00 3.37
C PRO A 165 -10.11 -4.02 3.35
N ASP A 166 -9.11 -4.24 4.20
CA ASP A 166 -7.93 -3.37 4.30
C ASP A 166 -6.64 -4.17 4.22
N LEU A 167 -5.83 -3.87 3.22
CA LEU A 167 -4.64 -4.61 2.84
C LEU A 167 -3.52 -4.51 3.89
N ILE A 168 -3.32 -3.33 4.48
CA ILE A 168 -2.31 -3.14 5.52
C ILE A 168 -2.71 -3.87 6.80
N LYS A 169 -4.01 -3.91 7.13
CA LYS A 169 -4.49 -4.66 8.29
C LYS A 169 -4.32 -6.17 8.14
N GLU A 170 -4.51 -6.69 6.93
CA GLU A 170 -4.23 -8.11 6.66
C GLU A 170 -2.75 -8.43 6.90
N ILE A 171 -1.85 -7.58 6.38
CA ILE A 171 -0.41 -7.75 6.61
C ILE A 171 -0.06 -7.66 8.10
N LYS A 172 -0.67 -6.73 8.83
CA LYS A 172 -0.46 -6.56 10.28
C LYS A 172 -0.90 -7.79 11.09
N SER A 173 -1.87 -8.56 10.61
CA SER A 173 -2.30 -9.81 11.25
C SER A 173 -1.30 -10.96 11.11
N LEU A 174 -0.27 -10.81 10.27
CA LEU A 174 0.69 -11.89 10.00
C LEU A 174 1.76 -12.00 11.10
N PRO A 175 2.20 -13.21 11.44
CA PRO A 175 3.31 -13.43 12.38
C PRO A 175 4.59 -12.68 11.96
N GLY A 176 5.26 -12.04 12.91
CA GLY A 176 6.47 -11.23 12.68
C GLY A 176 6.19 -9.79 12.24
N VAL A 177 4.93 -9.39 12.22
CA VAL A 177 4.50 -7.99 12.05
C VAL A 177 3.88 -7.52 13.36
N ALA A 178 4.36 -6.40 13.88
CA ALA A 178 3.84 -5.79 15.10
C ALA A 178 3.10 -4.50 14.81
N GLU A 179 2.09 -4.21 15.61
CA GLU A 179 1.39 -2.93 15.64
C GLU A 179 1.85 -2.13 16.85
N GLY A 180 2.04 -0.82 16.71
CA GLY A 180 2.41 0.04 17.85
C GLY A 180 1.21 0.35 18.75
N THR A 181 0.03 0.59 18.14
CA THR A 181 -1.26 0.77 18.82
C THR A 181 -2.36 0.18 17.95
N GLU A 182 -3.46 -0.27 18.56
CA GLU A 182 -4.51 -1.04 17.86
C GLU A 182 -5.17 -0.32 16.66
N LEU A 183 -5.19 1.01 16.64
CA LEU A 183 -5.95 1.78 15.63
C LEU A 183 -5.11 2.74 14.80
N LEU A 184 -4.05 3.32 15.34
CA LEU A 184 -3.37 4.49 14.76
C LEU A 184 -1.84 4.29 14.72
N SER A 185 -1.35 3.18 14.19
CA SER A 185 0.08 2.91 14.20
C SER A 185 0.61 2.43 12.86
N GLY A 186 1.90 2.67 12.66
CA GLY A 186 2.68 2.10 11.57
C GLY A 186 2.74 0.57 11.61
N MET A 187 3.32 -0.01 10.60
CA MET A 187 3.59 -1.43 10.48
C MET A 187 5.07 -1.69 10.82
N TYR A 188 5.32 -2.44 11.88
CA TYR A 188 6.67 -2.76 12.36
C TYR A 188 6.99 -4.21 12.01
N VAL A 189 7.99 -4.42 11.15
CA VAL A 189 8.36 -5.76 10.68
C VAL A 189 9.76 -6.12 11.15
N HIS A 190 9.88 -7.22 11.89
CA HIS A 190 11.15 -7.69 12.41
C HIS A 190 11.97 -6.58 13.11
N GLY A 191 11.33 -5.78 13.97
CA GLY A 191 11.97 -4.69 14.71
C GLY A 191 12.27 -3.42 13.92
N GLY A 192 11.97 -3.34 12.62
CA GLY A 192 12.11 -2.12 11.85
C GLY A 192 10.88 -1.21 12.00
N ASP A 193 11.07 0.11 11.89
CA ASP A 193 10.01 1.11 11.95
C ASP A 193 9.11 1.10 10.71
N GLY A 194 7.95 1.73 10.81
CA GLY A 194 6.98 1.86 9.72
C GLY A 194 7.57 2.47 8.44
N SER A 195 8.50 3.41 8.57
CA SER A 195 9.19 4.08 7.46
C SER A 195 10.33 3.26 6.84
N ASP A 196 10.73 2.16 7.49
CA ASP A 196 11.76 1.26 6.98
C ASP A 196 11.21 0.21 6.01
N ASN A 197 9.89 0.16 5.84
CA ASN A 197 9.22 -0.72 4.89
C ASN A 197 9.13 -0.07 3.51
N LEU A 198 9.37 -0.86 2.47
CA LEU A 198 9.18 -0.45 1.08
C LEU A 198 7.78 -0.84 0.63
N PHE A 199 6.97 0.15 0.31
CA PHE A 199 5.66 -0.06 -0.30
C PHE A 199 5.73 0.33 -1.77
N LEU A 200 5.33 -0.58 -2.63
CA LEU A 200 5.30 -0.37 -4.08
C LEU A 200 3.88 -0.51 -4.60
N LEU A 201 3.51 0.37 -5.52
CA LEU A 201 2.32 0.27 -6.35
C LEU A 201 2.76 0.23 -7.81
N ASP A 202 2.57 -0.91 -8.49
CA ASP A 202 3.05 -1.17 -9.84
C ASP A 202 4.56 -0.91 -10.03
N GLY A 203 5.36 -1.29 -9.01
CA GLY A 203 6.81 -1.12 -8.99
C GLY A 203 7.30 0.28 -8.58
N VAL A 204 6.40 1.21 -8.27
CA VAL A 204 6.72 2.61 -7.88
C VAL A 204 6.56 2.81 -6.38
N PRO A 205 7.53 3.43 -5.68
CA PRO A 205 7.44 3.70 -4.25
C PRO A 205 6.27 4.61 -3.87
N LEU A 206 5.50 4.18 -2.88
CA LEU A 206 4.44 4.94 -2.24
C LEU A 206 4.86 5.29 -0.80
N TYR A 207 4.91 6.58 -0.48
CA TYR A 207 5.48 7.06 0.78
C TYR A 207 4.46 7.13 1.92
N GLN A 208 3.26 7.61 1.65
CA GLN A 208 2.16 7.65 2.61
C GLN A 208 1.18 6.54 2.26
N VAL A 209 1.17 5.48 3.06
CA VAL A 209 0.44 4.24 2.75
C VAL A 209 -0.86 4.07 3.52
N THR A 210 -1.18 5.05 4.37
CA THR A 210 -2.37 5.01 5.23
C THR A 210 -3.10 6.34 5.25
N HIS A 211 -4.42 6.25 5.40
CA HIS A 211 -5.34 7.35 5.69
C HIS A 211 -5.73 7.34 7.16
N LEU A 212 -6.16 8.49 7.66
CA LEU A 212 -6.67 8.67 9.03
C LEU A 212 -5.75 8.03 10.09
N GLY A 213 -4.44 8.31 9.99
CA GLY A 213 -3.47 7.86 10.98
C GLY A 213 -3.28 6.34 11.07
N GLY A 214 -3.53 5.59 9.99
CA GLY A 214 -3.37 4.14 9.95
C GLY A 214 -4.67 3.34 9.95
N LEU A 215 -5.82 4.00 10.02
CA LEU A 215 -7.11 3.32 10.08
C LEU A 215 -7.52 2.67 8.75
N VAL A 216 -7.17 3.28 7.63
CA VAL A 216 -7.49 2.80 6.28
C VAL A 216 -6.22 2.86 5.41
N SER A 217 -5.94 1.82 4.64
CA SER A 217 -4.81 1.81 3.71
C SER A 217 -5.06 2.70 2.48
N SER A 218 -3.99 3.27 1.91
CA SER A 218 -4.03 4.00 0.65
C SER A 218 -4.24 3.10 -0.57
N PHE A 219 -4.13 1.80 -0.41
CA PHE A 219 -4.39 0.84 -1.47
C PHE A 219 -5.89 0.61 -1.64
N ASN A 220 -6.44 1.05 -2.76
CA ASN A 220 -7.83 0.77 -3.11
C ASN A 220 -7.96 -0.70 -3.53
N THR A 221 -8.59 -1.51 -2.69
CA THR A 221 -8.70 -2.97 -2.87
C THR A 221 -9.43 -3.37 -4.13
N GLU A 222 -10.37 -2.56 -4.63
CA GLU A 222 -11.05 -2.79 -5.91
C GLU A 222 -10.08 -2.74 -7.11
N MET A 223 -8.95 -2.03 -6.96
CA MET A 223 -7.95 -1.84 -8.01
C MET A 223 -6.80 -2.84 -7.91
N VAL A 224 -6.65 -3.57 -6.80
CA VAL A 224 -5.51 -4.48 -6.58
C VAL A 224 -5.78 -5.86 -7.21
N ASP A 225 -4.81 -6.39 -7.94
CA ASP A 225 -4.83 -7.77 -8.47
C ASP A 225 -4.00 -8.72 -7.60
N ASN A 226 -2.78 -8.32 -7.22
CA ASN A 226 -1.85 -9.15 -6.46
C ASN A 226 -1.08 -8.36 -5.43
N LEU A 227 -0.67 -9.04 -4.37
CA LEU A 227 0.21 -8.50 -3.35
C LEU A 227 1.23 -9.56 -2.95
N ASP A 228 2.51 -9.19 -3.03
CA ASP A 228 3.61 -9.95 -2.49
C ASP A 228 4.20 -9.22 -1.29
N PHE A 229 4.17 -9.86 -0.13
CA PHE A 229 4.77 -9.34 1.08
C PHE A 229 6.03 -10.13 1.44
N TYR A 230 7.16 -9.45 1.49
CA TYR A 230 8.46 -10.00 1.88
C TYR A 230 8.84 -9.49 3.27
N LYS A 231 8.87 -10.36 4.26
CA LYS A 231 9.38 -10.06 5.61
C LYS A 231 10.90 -10.18 5.69
N SER A 232 11.48 -11.02 4.84
CA SER A 232 12.91 -11.33 4.77
C SER A 232 13.26 -11.97 3.41
N GLY A 233 14.55 -12.22 3.16
CA GLY A 233 15.00 -12.90 1.95
C GLY A 233 14.67 -12.14 0.67
N PHE A 234 14.90 -10.84 0.66
CA PHE A 234 14.50 -9.95 -0.43
C PHE A 234 15.30 -10.23 -1.70
N PRO A 235 14.67 -10.29 -2.89
CA PRO A 235 15.36 -10.22 -4.17
C PRO A 235 16.21 -8.95 -4.31
N SER A 236 17.32 -9.03 -5.05
CA SER A 236 18.27 -7.90 -5.22
C SER A 236 17.68 -6.70 -5.96
N ARG A 237 16.56 -6.88 -6.68
CA ARG A 237 15.82 -5.80 -7.34
C ARG A 237 15.23 -4.78 -6.36
N PHE A 238 14.99 -5.15 -5.10
CA PHE A 238 14.46 -4.26 -4.07
C PHE A 238 15.58 -3.60 -3.27
N GLY A 239 15.41 -2.35 -2.90
CA GLY A 239 16.37 -1.60 -2.07
C GLY A 239 15.81 -0.27 -1.60
N GLY A 240 16.63 0.53 -0.92
CA GLY A 240 16.27 1.85 -0.42
C GLY A 240 15.43 1.84 0.87
N ARG A 241 15.18 0.66 1.45
CA ARG A 241 14.54 0.47 2.76
C ARG A 241 15.18 -0.71 3.48
N THR A 242 15.03 -0.75 4.81
CA THR A 242 15.81 -1.67 5.68
C THR A 242 14.96 -2.72 6.39
N SER A 243 13.64 -2.79 6.16
CA SER A 243 12.78 -3.71 6.89
C SER A 243 12.04 -4.70 5.98
N SER A 244 10.92 -4.35 5.40
CA SER A 244 10.11 -5.26 4.59
C SER A 244 9.78 -4.66 3.22
N VAL A 245 9.25 -5.50 2.32
CA VAL A 245 8.77 -5.06 1.02
C VAL A 245 7.33 -5.51 0.83
N VAL A 246 6.46 -4.58 0.49
CA VAL A 246 5.07 -4.79 0.09
C VAL A 246 4.94 -4.38 -1.36
N ASP A 247 4.83 -5.35 -2.25
CA ASP A 247 4.76 -5.13 -3.70
C ASP A 247 3.33 -5.38 -4.18
N VAL A 248 2.62 -4.31 -4.51
CA VAL A 248 1.22 -4.31 -4.91
C VAL A 248 1.12 -4.07 -6.39
N THR A 249 0.43 -4.97 -7.09
CA THR A 249 0.13 -4.85 -8.52
C THR A 249 -1.34 -4.54 -8.71
N THR A 250 -1.65 -3.54 -9.54
CA THR A 250 -3.03 -3.19 -9.87
C THR A 250 -3.60 -4.07 -10.98
N ARG A 251 -4.94 -4.16 -11.00
CA ARG A 251 -5.69 -4.84 -12.06
C ARG A 251 -5.55 -4.08 -13.37
N GLN A 252 -5.32 -4.78 -14.42
CA GLN A 252 -5.41 -4.23 -15.77
C GLN A 252 -6.88 -4.23 -16.23
N GLY A 253 -7.23 -3.29 -17.11
CA GLY A 253 -8.58 -3.25 -17.68
C GLY A 253 -8.84 -4.44 -18.63
N SER A 254 -10.08 -4.87 -18.69
CA SER A 254 -10.51 -5.89 -19.65
C SER A 254 -10.31 -5.41 -21.08
N MET A 255 -9.77 -6.28 -21.95
CA MET A 255 -9.59 -6.01 -23.39
C MET A 255 -10.84 -6.33 -24.22
N ASP A 256 -11.80 -7.06 -23.62
CA ASP A 256 -12.91 -7.66 -24.39
C ASP A 256 -14.28 -7.06 -24.02
N SER A 257 -14.49 -6.72 -22.75
CA SER A 257 -15.80 -6.31 -22.25
C SER A 257 -15.70 -5.23 -21.17
N TYR A 258 -16.78 -4.46 -21.02
CA TYR A 258 -16.89 -3.45 -19.97
C TYR A 258 -17.39 -4.08 -18.68
N HIS A 259 -16.73 -3.76 -17.58
CA HIS A 259 -17.12 -4.17 -16.23
C HIS A 259 -17.13 -2.96 -15.30
N GLY A 260 -17.99 -3.01 -14.31
CA GLY A 260 -18.03 -2.01 -13.26
C GLY A 260 -18.34 -2.66 -11.92
N SER A 261 -17.79 -2.09 -10.86
CA SER A 261 -18.14 -2.44 -9.49
C SER A 261 -18.42 -1.17 -8.69
N MET A 262 -19.28 -1.30 -7.71
CA MET A 262 -19.60 -0.25 -6.74
C MET A 262 -19.66 -0.89 -5.37
N ASN A 263 -18.97 -0.31 -4.40
CA ASN A 263 -19.07 -0.69 -3.02
C ASN A 263 -19.51 0.49 -2.15
N ILE A 264 -20.27 0.20 -1.10
CA ILE A 264 -20.70 1.17 -0.12
C ILE A 264 -20.47 0.56 1.26
N GLY A 265 -19.43 1.05 1.93
CA GLY A 265 -19.11 0.69 3.31
C GLY A 265 -19.58 1.74 4.31
N LEU A 266 -19.40 1.48 5.59
CA LEU A 266 -19.78 2.40 6.66
C LEU A 266 -18.97 3.70 6.63
N LEU A 267 -17.66 3.62 6.35
CA LEU A 267 -16.76 4.78 6.38
C LEU A 267 -16.45 5.36 5.01
N ASN A 268 -16.47 4.54 3.99
CA ASN A 268 -16.11 4.93 2.62
C ASN A 268 -16.88 4.09 1.61
N GLY A 269 -16.85 4.54 0.36
CA GLY A 269 -17.31 3.77 -0.77
C GLY A 269 -16.47 4.08 -1.99
N GLY A 270 -16.62 3.23 -2.98
CA GLY A 270 -15.86 3.30 -4.21
C GLY A 270 -16.65 2.87 -5.42
N ILE A 271 -16.18 3.32 -6.56
CA ILE A 271 -16.64 2.89 -7.88
C ILE A 271 -15.42 2.50 -8.69
N ARG A 272 -15.57 1.47 -9.51
CA ARG A 272 -14.58 1.06 -10.49
C ARG A 272 -15.26 0.83 -11.83
N CYS A 273 -14.59 1.21 -12.90
CA CYS A 273 -15.02 0.98 -14.27
C CYS A 273 -13.82 0.57 -15.13
N GLU A 274 -13.97 -0.48 -15.92
CA GLU A 274 -12.93 -0.95 -16.83
C GLU A 274 -13.53 -1.42 -18.16
N GLY A 275 -12.70 -1.47 -19.19
CA GLY A 275 -13.11 -2.00 -20.48
C GLY A 275 -12.18 -1.66 -21.61
N PRO A 276 -12.48 -2.13 -22.83
CA PRO A 276 -11.69 -1.85 -24.01
C PRO A 276 -11.89 -0.40 -24.51
N ILE A 277 -10.78 0.28 -24.81
CA ILE A 277 -10.78 1.49 -25.66
C ILE A 277 -10.72 1.04 -27.12
N VAL A 278 -9.82 0.08 -27.40
CA VAL A 278 -9.73 -0.62 -28.68
C VAL A 278 -9.76 -2.11 -28.36
N PRO A 279 -10.82 -2.84 -28.75
CA PRO A 279 -10.95 -4.27 -28.43
C PRO A 279 -9.71 -5.08 -28.81
N GLY A 280 -9.25 -5.93 -27.88
CA GLY A 280 -8.06 -6.75 -28.03
C GLY A 280 -6.72 -6.00 -28.07
N LYS A 281 -6.69 -4.66 -27.96
CA LYS A 281 -5.44 -3.88 -28.04
C LYS A 281 -5.25 -2.88 -26.92
N THR A 282 -6.30 -2.14 -26.54
CA THR A 282 -6.16 -1.07 -25.57
C THR A 282 -7.30 -1.12 -24.58
N SER A 283 -6.98 -1.17 -23.30
CA SER A 283 -7.97 -1.13 -22.23
C SER A 283 -7.69 -0.02 -21.23
N PHE A 284 -8.72 0.33 -20.48
CA PHE A 284 -8.63 1.22 -19.34
C PHE A 284 -9.19 0.57 -18.08
N ASN A 285 -8.73 1.03 -16.91
CA ASN A 285 -9.29 0.72 -15.61
C ASN A 285 -9.23 1.98 -14.74
N ILE A 286 -10.35 2.42 -14.20
CA ILE A 286 -10.47 3.64 -13.40
C ILE A 286 -11.21 3.30 -12.12
N GLY A 287 -10.66 3.74 -10.98
CA GLY A 287 -11.25 3.57 -9.66
C GLY A 287 -11.24 4.88 -8.88
N LEU A 288 -12.33 5.13 -8.18
CA LEU A 288 -12.48 6.25 -7.25
C LEU A 288 -12.97 5.71 -5.91
N ARG A 289 -12.31 6.08 -4.80
CA ARG A 289 -12.74 5.79 -3.44
C ARG A 289 -12.77 7.07 -2.63
N ARG A 290 -13.81 7.26 -1.81
CA ARG A 290 -13.95 8.43 -0.94
C ARG A 290 -14.61 8.05 0.38
N SER A 291 -14.15 8.66 1.49
CA SER A 291 -14.84 8.58 2.76
C SER A 291 -15.99 9.60 2.81
N TRP A 292 -17.03 9.28 3.60
CA TRP A 292 -18.14 10.20 3.88
C TRP A 292 -18.18 10.73 5.30
N PHE A 293 -17.05 10.69 5.99
CA PHE A 293 -16.96 11.21 7.34
C PHE A 293 -17.43 12.67 7.45
N ASP A 294 -17.02 13.50 6.49
CA ASP A 294 -17.43 14.91 6.45
C ASP A 294 -18.93 15.07 6.17
N LEU A 295 -19.54 14.18 5.39
CA LEU A 295 -20.98 14.21 5.11
C LEU A 295 -21.81 13.92 6.37
N LEU A 296 -21.25 13.17 7.33
CA LEU A 296 -21.87 12.85 8.62
C LEU A 296 -21.53 13.89 9.69
N THR A 297 -20.24 14.27 9.79
CA THR A 297 -19.77 15.13 10.89
C THR A 297 -20.16 16.59 10.68
N VAL A 298 -20.17 17.13 9.47
CA VAL A 298 -20.50 18.54 9.22
C VAL A 298 -21.93 18.86 9.64
N PRO A 299 -22.99 18.11 9.27
CA PRO A 299 -24.33 18.37 9.78
C PRO A 299 -24.46 18.15 11.29
N ALA A 300 -23.83 17.10 11.84
CA ALA A 300 -23.87 16.84 13.29
C ALA A 300 -23.23 17.98 14.11
N ILE A 301 -22.10 18.49 13.64
CA ILE A 301 -21.45 19.66 14.26
C ILE A 301 -22.27 20.93 14.10
N ALA A 302 -22.94 21.13 12.95
CA ALA A 302 -23.85 22.26 12.75
C ALA A 302 -25.03 22.24 13.75
N ILE A 303 -25.63 21.06 13.96
CA ILE A 303 -26.68 20.87 14.98
C ILE A 303 -26.12 21.11 16.39
N SER A 304 -24.97 20.53 16.71
CA SER A 304 -24.31 20.78 18.00
C SER A 304 -24.02 22.26 18.24
N ASN A 305 -23.53 22.97 17.23
CA ASN A 305 -23.23 24.40 17.33
C ASN A 305 -24.50 25.26 17.57
N ALA A 306 -25.67 24.81 17.12
CA ALA A 306 -26.93 25.52 17.37
C ALA A 306 -27.35 25.49 18.84
N THR A 307 -26.81 24.55 19.64
CA THR A 307 -27.07 24.40 21.09
C THR A 307 -25.97 24.94 21.98
N LEU A 308 -24.86 25.39 21.38
CA LEU A 308 -23.74 25.96 22.15
C LEU A 308 -24.05 27.39 22.63
N PRO A 309 -23.43 27.83 23.75
CA PRO A 309 -23.50 29.20 24.17
C PRO A 309 -23.05 30.18 23.09
N TYR A 310 -23.58 31.42 23.17
CA TYR A 310 -23.20 32.47 22.21
C TYR A 310 -21.67 32.67 22.16
N GLY A 311 -21.11 32.68 20.95
CA GLY A 311 -19.67 32.85 20.73
C GLY A 311 -18.85 31.58 20.82
N GLU A 312 -19.46 30.43 21.11
CA GLU A 312 -18.81 29.12 21.00
C GLU A 312 -19.11 28.46 19.66
N LYS A 313 -18.07 27.86 19.07
CA LYS A 313 -18.19 27.11 17.80
C LYS A 313 -17.22 25.95 17.78
N ARG A 314 -17.63 24.86 17.14
CA ARG A 314 -16.80 23.71 16.88
C ARG A 314 -16.75 23.43 15.38
N ARG A 315 -15.62 22.92 14.91
CA ARG A 315 -15.43 22.47 13.54
C ARG A 315 -14.79 21.10 13.56
N LEU A 316 -15.35 20.18 12.79
CA LEU A 316 -14.73 18.88 12.54
C LEU A 316 -15.10 18.45 11.13
N ARG A 317 -14.09 18.30 10.31
CA ARG A 317 -14.23 17.75 8.96
C ARG A 317 -13.06 16.85 8.68
N TYR A 318 -13.34 15.65 8.21
CA TYR A 318 -12.35 14.75 7.66
C TYR A 318 -12.87 14.15 6.37
N ALA A 319 -12.02 14.09 5.35
CA ALA A 319 -12.29 13.36 4.12
C ALA A 319 -11.00 12.78 3.57
N MET A 320 -11.06 11.54 3.12
CA MET A 320 -10.06 10.93 2.27
C MET A 320 -10.62 10.71 0.86
N THR A 321 -9.75 10.74 -0.13
CA THR A 321 -10.10 10.44 -1.52
C THR A 321 -8.92 9.75 -2.18
N ASP A 322 -9.17 8.64 -2.89
CA ASP A 322 -8.22 7.96 -3.76
C ASP A 322 -8.77 7.88 -5.17
N PHE A 323 -7.92 8.19 -6.10
CA PHE A 323 -8.13 8.04 -7.52
C PHE A 323 -7.05 7.15 -8.11
N ASN A 324 -7.45 6.12 -8.84
CA ASN A 324 -6.57 5.25 -9.61
C ASN A 324 -7.03 5.25 -11.06
N ALA A 325 -6.10 5.27 -11.99
CA ALA A 325 -6.40 5.07 -13.40
C ALA A 325 -5.23 4.34 -14.07
N SER A 326 -5.56 3.43 -14.98
CA SER A 326 -4.56 2.79 -15.84
C SER A 326 -5.08 2.68 -17.27
N VAL A 327 -4.15 2.82 -18.22
CA VAL A 327 -4.39 2.54 -19.64
C VAL A 327 -3.29 1.60 -20.10
N THR A 328 -3.68 0.46 -20.64
CA THR A 328 -2.76 -0.56 -21.14
C THR A 328 -2.95 -0.74 -22.63
N HIS A 329 -1.85 -0.67 -23.38
CA HIS A 329 -1.83 -0.90 -24.82
C HIS A 329 -0.93 -2.07 -25.17
N LEU A 330 -1.44 -3.02 -25.96
CA LEU A 330 -0.71 -4.15 -26.52
C LEU A 330 -0.27 -3.82 -27.95
N PHE A 331 1.02 -3.59 -28.18
CA PHE A 331 1.57 -3.50 -29.53
C PHE A 331 1.60 -4.88 -30.20
N SER A 332 1.89 -5.92 -29.40
CA SER A 332 1.80 -7.33 -29.72
C SER A 332 1.53 -8.13 -28.45
N LYS A 333 1.37 -9.45 -28.55
CA LYS A 333 1.27 -10.34 -27.37
C LYS A 333 2.53 -10.29 -26.46
N ASP A 334 3.67 -9.87 -27.01
CA ASP A 334 4.98 -9.83 -26.34
C ASP A 334 5.45 -8.40 -26.06
N ASN A 335 4.64 -7.38 -26.35
CA ASN A 335 5.01 -5.98 -26.18
C ASN A 335 3.84 -5.16 -25.66
N ARG A 336 3.97 -4.68 -24.42
CA ARG A 336 2.91 -4.00 -23.66
C ARG A 336 3.41 -2.72 -23.06
N LEU A 337 2.65 -1.66 -23.22
CA LEU A 337 2.88 -0.36 -22.59
C LEU A 337 1.70 -0.02 -21.68
N SER A 338 1.98 0.33 -20.42
CA SER A 338 0.95 0.70 -19.45
C SER A 338 1.27 2.06 -18.82
N LEU A 339 0.29 2.96 -18.83
CA LEU A 339 0.30 4.21 -18.09
C LEU A 339 -0.53 4.00 -16.83
N ASN A 340 0.07 4.23 -15.63
CA ASN A 340 -0.61 4.11 -14.35
C ASN A 340 -0.58 5.45 -13.62
N LEU A 341 -1.69 5.83 -13.02
CA LEU A 341 -1.88 7.06 -12.26
C LEU A 341 -2.51 6.72 -10.90
N TYR A 342 -1.99 7.31 -9.85
CA TYR A 342 -2.59 7.27 -8.53
C TYR A 342 -2.54 8.65 -7.88
N ALA A 343 -3.62 9.05 -7.20
CA ALA A 343 -3.67 10.24 -6.37
C ALA A 343 -4.51 9.96 -5.12
N GLY A 344 -3.87 9.99 -3.96
CA GLY A 344 -4.51 9.87 -2.65
C GLY A 344 -4.39 11.17 -1.87
N SER A 345 -5.44 11.57 -1.16
CA SER A 345 -5.44 12.79 -0.36
C SER A 345 -6.34 12.66 0.85
N ASP A 346 -5.83 13.14 1.97
CA ASP A 346 -6.56 13.37 3.22
C ASP A 346 -6.68 14.86 3.49
N VAL A 347 -7.80 15.27 4.05
CA VAL A 347 -8.04 16.64 4.53
C VAL A 347 -8.68 16.56 5.90
N VAL A 348 -8.03 17.18 6.90
CA VAL A 348 -8.56 17.36 8.25
C VAL A 348 -8.73 18.85 8.50
N ARG A 349 -9.89 19.22 9.04
CA ARG A 349 -10.14 20.54 9.63
C ARG A 349 -10.75 20.33 10.99
N TYR A 350 -10.05 20.75 12.01
CA TYR A 350 -10.51 20.72 13.39
C TYR A 350 -10.39 22.10 13.99
N GLY A 351 -11.36 22.52 14.77
CA GLY A 351 -11.26 23.77 15.47
C GLY A 351 -12.35 23.94 16.51
N TYR A 352 -12.08 24.80 17.44
CA TYR A 352 -13.06 25.27 18.40
C TYR A 352 -12.82 26.74 18.75
N GLU A 353 -13.89 27.44 19.06
CA GLU A 353 -13.90 28.79 19.59
C GLU A 353 -14.67 28.75 20.89
N THR A 354 -14.15 29.39 21.91
CA THR A 354 -14.79 29.52 23.23
C THR A 354 -14.85 30.97 23.67
N LEU A 355 -15.97 31.36 24.23
CA LEU A 355 -16.17 32.68 24.84
C LEU A 355 -16.10 32.53 26.35
N ALA A 356 -15.24 33.32 27.00
CA ALA A 356 -15.13 33.37 28.44
C ALA A 356 -15.47 34.78 28.95
N VAL A 357 -16.38 34.86 29.89
CA VAL A 357 -16.66 36.12 30.61
C VAL A 357 -16.07 35.98 32.00
N LYS A 358 -15.19 36.90 32.38
CA LYS A 358 -14.57 36.95 33.70
C LYS A 358 -14.87 38.30 34.34
N TYR A 359 -15.11 38.29 35.64
CA TYR A 359 -15.21 39.51 36.48
C TYR A 359 -13.96 39.58 37.34
N TRP A 360 -13.28 40.70 37.29
CA TRP A 360 -12.12 40.98 38.14
C TRP A 360 -12.19 42.44 38.64
N GLU A 361 -12.12 42.63 39.95
CA GLU A 361 -12.24 43.94 40.60
C GLU A 361 -13.51 44.71 40.14
N GLY A 362 -14.62 44.02 40.02
CA GLY A 362 -15.89 44.60 39.56
C GLY A 362 -16.02 44.86 38.08
N ARG A 363 -14.97 44.64 37.27
CA ARG A 363 -14.96 44.82 35.81
C ARG A 363 -15.30 43.54 35.09
N ARG A 364 -16.01 43.67 34.00
CA ARG A 364 -16.38 42.56 33.11
C ARG A 364 -15.40 42.46 31.94
N PHE A 365 -14.68 41.36 31.87
CA PHE A 365 -13.82 41.01 30.76
C PHE A 365 -14.47 39.93 29.94
N THR A 366 -14.52 40.14 28.63
CA THR A 366 -14.93 39.12 27.67
C THR A 366 -13.73 38.70 26.86
N GLY A 367 -13.43 37.42 26.84
CA GLY A 367 -12.31 36.84 26.07
C GLY A 367 -12.78 35.73 25.20
N LYS A 368 -12.28 35.69 23.98
CA LYS A 368 -12.49 34.60 23.02
C LYS A 368 -11.16 33.91 22.77
N ASN A 369 -11.16 32.58 22.85
CA ASN A 369 -10.04 31.78 22.42
C ASN A 369 -10.47 30.92 21.25
N GLY A 370 -9.65 30.88 20.22
CA GLY A 370 -9.85 30.04 19.04
C GLY A 370 -8.63 29.16 18.77
N HIS A 371 -8.87 27.93 18.44
CA HIS A 371 -7.85 26.98 17.99
C HIS A 371 -8.32 26.35 16.71
N ASN A 372 -7.54 26.41 15.64
CA ASN A 372 -7.82 25.79 14.36
C ASN A 372 -6.60 24.97 13.92
N LEU A 373 -6.87 23.76 13.46
CA LEU A 373 -5.95 22.85 12.82
C LEU A 373 -6.48 22.56 11.42
N ASP A 374 -5.70 22.92 10.42
CA ASP A 374 -5.94 22.52 9.03
C ASP A 374 -4.77 21.63 8.58
N ALA A 375 -5.07 20.39 8.22
CA ALA A 375 -4.04 19.46 7.74
C ALA A 375 -4.45 18.81 6.42
N ARG A 376 -3.49 18.67 5.52
CA ARG A 376 -3.64 17.99 4.25
C ARG A 376 -2.39 17.19 3.93
N TRP A 377 -2.57 15.92 3.57
CA TRP A 377 -1.48 15.07 3.13
C TRP A 377 -1.91 14.10 2.05
N GLY A 378 -0.94 13.46 1.40
CA GLY A 378 -1.23 12.45 0.40
C GLY A 378 -0.11 12.22 -0.59
N ASN A 379 -0.39 11.39 -1.58
CA ASN A 379 0.53 11.02 -2.64
C ASN A 379 -0.04 11.34 -4.02
N VAL A 380 0.86 11.52 -4.97
CA VAL A 380 0.58 11.46 -6.41
C VAL A 380 1.64 10.58 -7.05
N LEU A 381 1.23 9.68 -7.92
CA LEU A 381 2.09 8.78 -8.66
C LEU A 381 1.64 8.75 -10.12
N ALA A 382 2.62 8.77 -11.02
CA ALA A 382 2.44 8.52 -12.43
C ALA A 382 3.57 7.63 -12.92
N SER A 383 3.27 6.55 -13.64
CA SER A 383 4.29 5.68 -14.23
C SER A 383 3.94 5.26 -15.64
N LEU A 384 4.99 5.09 -16.44
CA LEU A 384 4.95 4.48 -17.75
C LEU A 384 5.76 3.19 -17.69
N ASN A 385 5.09 2.05 -17.78
CA ASN A 385 5.67 0.74 -17.67
C ASN A 385 5.68 0.09 -19.06
N TRP A 386 6.84 -0.28 -19.54
CA TRP A 386 7.01 -0.92 -20.84
C TRP A 386 7.60 -2.31 -20.66
N ASP A 387 6.78 -3.31 -20.92
CA ASP A 387 7.12 -4.74 -20.88
C ASP A 387 7.42 -5.23 -22.29
N MET A 388 8.60 -5.80 -22.50
CA MET A 388 9.03 -6.36 -23.77
C MET A 388 9.57 -7.77 -23.58
N LYS A 389 8.95 -8.74 -24.22
CA LYS A 389 9.43 -10.11 -24.31
C LYS A 389 10.11 -10.31 -25.65
N PHE A 390 11.44 -10.44 -25.65
CA PHE A 390 12.23 -10.64 -26.87
C PHE A 390 12.25 -12.11 -27.34
N SER A 391 12.24 -13.02 -26.36
CA SER A 391 12.15 -14.47 -26.59
C SER A 391 11.44 -15.10 -25.38
N ASP A 392 11.22 -16.42 -25.40
CA ASP A 392 10.69 -17.13 -24.24
C ASP A 392 11.59 -17.05 -23.01
N ASP A 393 12.90 -16.83 -23.25
CA ASP A 393 13.94 -16.80 -22.22
C ASP A 393 14.40 -15.39 -21.85
N LEU A 394 13.97 -14.33 -22.57
CA LEU A 394 14.48 -12.98 -22.38
C LEU A 394 13.35 -11.94 -22.36
N ARG A 395 13.24 -11.25 -21.24
CA ARG A 395 12.28 -10.17 -21.01
C ARG A 395 12.99 -8.93 -20.46
N LEU A 396 12.53 -7.77 -20.91
CA LEU A 396 12.96 -6.46 -20.45
C LEU A 396 11.76 -5.67 -19.97
N ASP A 397 11.84 -5.17 -18.74
CA ASP A 397 10.84 -4.29 -18.13
C ASP A 397 11.47 -2.92 -17.88
N MET A 398 10.86 -1.86 -18.38
CA MET A 398 11.30 -0.47 -18.19
C MET A 398 10.19 0.32 -17.51
N ILE A 399 10.55 1.07 -16.46
CA ILE A 399 9.62 1.92 -15.74
C ILE A 399 10.19 3.33 -15.66
N LEU A 400 9.46 4.29 -16.20
CA LEU A 400 9.68 5.72 -15.95
C LEU A 400 8.60 6.17 -14.99
N TYR A 401 8.97 6.80 -13.87
CA TYR A 401 7.96 7.21 -12.92
C TYR A 401 8.24 8.55 -12.23
N TYR A 402 7.17 9.18 -11.85
CA TYR A 402 7.13 10.30 -10.93
C TYR A 402 6.29 9.92 -9.72
N THR A 403 6.79 10.17 -8.52
CA THR A 403 6.01 10.09 -7.29
C THR A 403 6.22 11.33 -6.44
N ARG A 404 5.17 11.71 -5.71
CA ARG A 404 5.20 12.84 -4.78
C ARG A 404 4.44 12.49 -3.52
N VAL A 405 5.04 12.75 -2.37
CA VAL A 405 4.34 12.84 -1.10
C VAL A 405 4.34 14.29 -0.62
N ASN A 406 3.23 14.72 -0.06
CA ASN A 406 3.13 16.02 0.60
C ASN A 406 2.46 15.87 1.97
N SER A 407 2.91 16.68 2.91
CA SER A 407 2.27 16.91 4.20
C SER A 407 2.26 18.42 4.44
N GLU A 408 1.09 18.95 4.76
CA GLU A 408 0.89 20.36 5.09
C GLU A 408 -0.02 20.45 6.30
N VAL A 409 0.43 21.15 7.33
CA VAL A 409 -0.34 21.34 8.56
C VAL A 409 -0.19 22.77 9.02
N GLY A 410 -1.32 23.42 9.23
CA GLY A 410 -1.43 24.75 9.78
C GLY A 410 -2.15 24.74 11.13
N LEU A 411 -1.57 25.43 12.10
CA LEU A 411 -2.13 25.69 13.42
C LEU A 411 -2.36 27.18 13.56
N LEU A 412 -3.57 27.57 13.91
CA LEU A 412 -3.90 28.95 14.24
C LEU A 412 -4.48 28.99 15.66
N ASN A 413 -3.79 29.67 16.54
CA ASN A 413 -4.26 29.98 17.90
C ASN A 413 -4.57 31.48 17.96
N SER A 414 -5.83 31.83 18.13
CA SER A 414 -6.28 33.20 18.29
C SER A 414 -6.81 33.43 19.68
N ARG A 415 -6.47 34.56 20.23
CA ARG A 415 -6.96 35.02 21.53
C ARG A 415 -7.25 36.50 21.47
N TRP A 416 -8.44 36.90 21.86
CA TRP A 416 -8.73 38.29 22.10
C TRP A 416 -9.39 38.48 23.47
N LYS A 417 -9.16 39.65 24.04
CA LYS A 417 -9.69 40.09 25.33
C LYS A 417 -10.23 41.51 25.18
N MET A 418 -11.44 41.74 25.61
CA MET A 418 -12.10 43.03 25.61
C MET A 418 -12.47 43.40 27.06
N ASP A 419 -12.12 44.58 27.48
CA ASP A 419 -12.62 45.19 28.72
C ASP A 419 -13.93 45.91 28.39
N ALA A 420 -14.99 45.63 29.13
CA ALA A 420 -16.31 46.23 28.89
C ALA A 420 -16.39 47.70 29.39
N ASP A 421 -15.55 48.07 30.36
CA ASP A 421 -15.52 49.41 30.94
C ASP A 421 -14.52 50.34 30.23
N TYR A 422 -13.53 49.77 29.56
CA TYR A 422 -12.61 50.48 28.69
C TYR A 422 -12.63 49.76 27.33
N PRO A 423 -13.04 50.44 26.25
CA PRO A 423 -13.15 49.82 24.94
C PRO A 423 -11.76 49.53 24.33
N GLN A 424 -11.00 48.73 25.02
CA GLN A 424 -9.71 48.21 24.57
C GLN A 424 -9.86 46.70 24.22
N THR A 425 -9.50 46.35 23.02
CA THR A 425 -9.42 44.96 22.58
C THR A 425 -7.96 44.61 22.33
N ASP A 426 -7.47 43.58 23.01
CA ASP A 426 -6.18 42.96 22.75
C ASP A 426 -6.41 41.69 21.96
N GLU A 427 -5.89 41.60 20.75
CA GLU A 427 -5.94 40.42 19.89
C GLU A 427 -4.54 39.86 19.67
N ILE A 428 -4.39 38.55 19.84
CA ILE A 428 -3.16 37.84 19.63
C ILE A 428 -3.46 36.66 18.72
N ASP A 429 -2.80 36.62 17.57
CA ASP A 429 -2.83 35.50 16.64
C ASP A 429 -1.44 34.87 16.56
N LEU A 430 -1.36 33.57 16.90
CA LEU A 430 -0.19 32.72 16.65
C LEU A 430 -0.52 31.73 15.55
N SER A 431 0.11 31.90 14.42
CA SER A 431 -0.01 31.00 13.28
C SER A 431 1.30 30.25 13.04
N GLU A 432 1.22 28.93 12.94
CA GLU A 432 2.31 28.06 12.55
C GLU A 432 1.86 27.22 11.37
N SER A 433 2.61 27.22 10.27
CA SER A 433 2.36 26.39 9.10
C SER A 433 3.63 25.64 8.75
N ASN A 434 3.49 24.31 8.63
CA ASN A 434 4.56 23.42 8.21
C ASN A 434 4.15 22.68 6.94
N ARG A 435 5.05 22.69 5.95
CA ARG A 435 4.85 21.99 4.67
C ARG A 435 6.09 21.19 4.35
N SER A 436 5.92 19.90 4.11
CA SER A 436 6.96 18.99 3.65
C SER A 436 6.55 18.32 2.35
N ARG A 437 7.44 18.33 1.35
CA ARG A 437 7.23 17.70 0.05
C ARG A 437 8.48 16.96 -0.37
N LEU A 438 8.27 15.73 -0.81
CA LEU A 438 9.28 14.94 -1.51
C LEU A 438 8.73 14.55 -2.87
N HIS A 439 9.50 14.82 -3.90
CA HIS A 439 9.24 14.40 -5.28
C HIS A 439 10.37 13.49 -5.74
N ASP A 440 10.03 12.39 -6.41
CA ASP A 440 10.99 11.54 -7.09
C ASP A 440 10.68 11.49 -8.57
N LEU A 441 11.73 11.63 -9.37
CA LEU A 441 11.72 11.37 -10.81
C LEU A 441 12.71 10.23 -11.06
N SER A 442 12.23 9.13 -11.62
CA SER A 442 13.02 7.90 -11.68
C SER A 442 12.89 7.17 -13.01
N ALA A 443 13.98 6.49 -13.36
CA ALA A 443 14.03 5.53 -14.45
C ALA A 443 14.58 4.20 -13.92
N LYS A 444 13.87 3.10 -14.20
CA LYS A 444 14.23 1.76 -13.79
C LYS A 444 14.20 0.83 -14.99
N VAL A 445 15.17 -0.08 -15.05
CA VAL A 445 15.27 -1.13 -16.08
C VAL A 445 15.55 -2.45 -15.38
N ASP A 446 14.77 -3.45 -15.68
CA ASP A 446 14.92 -4.81 -15.18
C ASP A 446 15.01 -5.77 -16.37
N LEU A 447 16.01 -6.65 -16.38
CA LEU A 447 16.22 -7.72 -17.34
C LEU A 447 16.03 -9.05 -16.66
N ASP A 448 15.13 -9.87 -17.18
CA ASP A 448 14.95 -11.27 -16.78
C ASP A 448 15.43 -12.18 -17.92
N TRP A 449 16.44 -13.02 -17.64
CA TRP A 449 17.03 -13.93 -18.61
C TRP A 449 17.13 -15.34 -18.04
N VAL A 450 16.52 -16.29 -18.75
CA VAL A 450 16.47 -17.71 -18.39
C VAL A 450 17.29 -18.52 -19.40
N PRO A 451 18.63 -18.47 -19.38
CA PRO A 451 19.48 -19.13 -20.38
C PRO A 451 19.39 -20.65 -20.35
N SER A 452 18.90 -21.23 -19.27
CA SER A 452 18.76 -22.68 -19.10
C SER A 452 17.72 -23.03 -18.03
N GLU A 453 17.36 -24.30 -17.90
CA GLU A 453 16.49 -24.78 -16.81
C GLU A 453 17.12 -24.63 -15.42
N VAL A 454 18.44 -24.39 -15.34
CA VAL A 454 19.19 -24.26 -14.10
C VAL A 454 19.28 -22.81 -13.64
N HIS A 455 19.43 -21.85 -14.57
CA HIS A 455 19.72 -20.46 -14.29
C HIS A 455 18.56 -19.53 -14.63
N ASN A 456 18.22 -18.66 -13.70
CA ASN A 456 17.31 -17.53 -13.92
C ASN A 456 18.00 -16.26 -13.44
N ILE A 457 18.62 -15.56 -14.37
CA ILE A 457 19.45 -14.39 -14.15
C ILE A 457 18.57 -13.15 -14.23
N ARG A 458 18.66 -12.29 -13.21
CA ARG A 458 18.03 -10.97 -13.20
C ARG A 458 19.08 -9.90 -12.98
N ALA A 459 19.03 -8.88 -13.80
CA ALA A 459 19.89 -7.72 -13.69
C ALA A 459 19.06 -6.45 -13.85
N GLY A 460 19.47 -5.36 -13.24
CA GLY A 460 18.76 -4.11 -13.44
C GLY A 460 19.50 -2.91 -12.91
N ALA A 461 18.95 -1.75 -13.25
CA ALA A 461 19.45 -0.44 -12.86
C ALA A 461 18.30 0.48 -12.48
N LEU A 462 18.54 1.34 -11.51
CA LEU A 462 17.64 2.40 -11.05
C LEU A 462 18.40 3.71 -10.97
N LEU A 463 17.80 4.78 -11.45
CA LEU A 463 18.24 6.15 -11.25
C LEU A 463 17.07 6.97 -10.72
N THR A 464 17.25 7.66 -9.60
CA THR A 464 16.24 8.52 -8.99
C THR A 464 16.82 9.90 -8.68
N ARG A 465 16.11 10.93 -9.09
CA ARG A 465 16.33 12.31 -8.63
C ARG A 465 15.28 12.61 -7.56
N HIS A 466 15.73 12.79 -6.32
CA HIS A 466 14.90 13.24 -5.21
C HIS A 466 14.87 14.76 -5.14
N ILE A 467 13.72 15.34 -4.83
CA ILE A 467 13.53 16.79 -4.70
C ILE A 467 12.77 17.05 -3.40
N PHE A 468 13.50 17.45 -2.36
CA PHE A 468 12.95 17.80 -1.07
C PHE A 468 12.65 19.30 -0.99
N ARG A 469 11.45 19.65 -0.57
CA ARG A 469 10.99 21.03 -0.40
C ARG A 469 10.23 21.14 0.91
N ASP A 470 10.85 21.78 1.89
CA ASP A 470 10.27 21.98 3.19
C ASP A 470 10.15 23.46 3.49
N MET A 471 9.09 23.83 4.18
CA MET A 471 8.80 25.20 4.55
C MET A 471 8.12 25.23 5.92
N LYS A 472 8.61 26.08 6.78
CA LYS A 472 7.99 26.44 8.07
C LYS A 472 7.75 27.92 8.09
N ASP A 473 6.52 28.32 8.33
CA ASP A 473 6.13 29.70 8.53
C ASP A 473 5.59 29.84 9.94
N LEU A 474 6.17 30.75 10.71
CA LEU A 474 5.71 31.13 12.03
C LEU A 474 5.36 32.62 12.01
N SER A 475 4.16 32.97 12.45
CA SER A 475 3.73 34.35 12.55
C SER A 475 3.07 34.60 13.90
N TYR A 476 3.53 35.62 14.59
CA TYR A 476 2.93 36.15 15.80
C TYR A 476 2.49 37.57 15.55
N ILE A 477 1.18 37.80 15.62
CA ILE A 477 0.57 39.12 15.42
C ILE A 477 -0.16 39.52 16.72
N SER A 478 0.22 40.68 17.28
CA SER A 478 -0.49 41.30 18.39
C SER A 478 -1.10 42.59 17.90
N ARG A 479 -2.38 42.78 18.16
CA ARG A 479 -3.12 44.00 17.84
C ARG A 479 -3.76 44.55 19.11
N GLN A 480 -3.56 45.86 19.34
CA GLN A 480 -4.28 46.61 20.37
C GLN A 480 -5.16 47.63 19.70
N ILE A 481 -6.45 47.51 19.91
CA ILE A 481 -7.45 48.41 19.36
C ILE A 481 -8.04 49.18 20.55
N ARG A 482 -7.84 50.50 20.63
CA ARG A 482 -8.48 51.38 21.61
C ARG A 482 -9.54 52.20 20.90
N THR A 483 -10.74 52.18 21.42
CA THR A 483 -11.83 53.04 20.99
C THR A 483 -11.96 54.13 22.09
N ASP A 484 -11.50 55.32 21.82
CA ASP A 484 -11.73 56.43 22.74
C ASP A 484 -13.06 57.11 22.42
N THR A 485 -13.71 57.71 23.42
CA THR A 485 -15.05 58.30 23.28
C THR A 485 -15.09 59.54 22.37
N ASP A 486 -13.93 60.03 21.90
CA ASP A 486 -13.78 61.18 21.00
C ASP A 486 -13.14 60.87 19.64
N GLU A 487 -13.64 59.87 18.93
CA GLU A 487 -13.35 59.57 17.50
C GLU A 487 -11.89 59.27 17.12
N THR A 488 -10.95 59.07 18.02
CA THR A 488 -9.58 58.70 17.68
C THR A 488 -9.36 57.21 17.88
N PHE A 489 -9.36 56.47 16.77
CA PHE A 489 -8.95 55.06 16.74
C PHE A 489 -7.43 54.95 16.76
N TYR A 490 -6.85 54.49 17.84
CA TYR A 490 -5.45 54.06 17.87
C TYR A 490 -5.41 52.55 17.59
N ASN A 491 -5.02 52.21 16.36
CA ASN A 491 -4.74 50.86 16.00
C ASN A 491 -3.23 50.63 15.97
N SER A 492 -2.67 49.98 16.98
CA SER A 492 -1.28 49.56 16.94
C SER A 492 -1.23 48.08 16.60
N VAL A 493 -0.76 47.77 15.42
CA VAL A 493 -0.42 46.40 15.01
C VAL A 493 1.07 46.21 15.26
N GLN A 494 1.42 45.35 16.20
CA GLN A 494 2.80 44.93 16.38
C GLN A 494 2.93 43.52 15.83
N VAL A 495 3.65 43.38 14.70
CA VAL A 495 4.11 42.10 14.20
C VAL A 495 5.41 41.79 14.94
N HIS A 496 5.37 40.87 15.90
CA HIS A 496 6.54 40.59 16.73
C HIS A 496 7.52 39.59 16.08
N GLU A 497 7.05 38.64 15.28
CA GLU A 497 7.91 37.71 14.54
C GLU A 497 7.17 37.16 13.32
N SER A 498 7.82 37.24 12.19
CA SER A 498 7.46 36.42 11.02
C SER A 498 8.75 35.76 10.56
N ASP A 499 8.87 34.46 10.85
CA ASP A 499 10.01 33.67 10.38
C ASP A 499 9.52 32.66 9.36
N SER A 500 10.20 32.64 8.22
CA SER A 500 9.95 31.69 7.15
C SER A 500 11.23 30.95 6.81
N VAL A 501 11.30 29.69 7.22
CA VAL A 501 12.43 28.83 6.92
C VAL A 501 12.08 27.91 5.75
N LYS A 502 12.95 27.92 4.71
CA LYS A 502 12.81 27.06 3.53
C LYS A 502 14.06 26.22 3.36
N ASN A 503 13.88 24.92 3.26
CA ASN A 503 14.96 23.99 2.95
C ASN A 503 14.68 23.28 1.64
N SER A 504 15.75 23.17 0.83
CA SER A 504 15.69 22.52 -0.46
C SER A 504 16.91 21.63 -0.63
N TYR A 505 16.66 20.35 -0.92
CA TYR A 505 17.71 19.36 -1.20
C TYR A 505 17.34 18.59 -2.46
N ASP A 506 18.31 18.40 -3.35
CA ASP A 506 18.09 17.71 -4.62
C ASP A 506 19.12 16.57 -4.81
N PRO A 507 19.15 15.55 -3.93
CA PRO A 507 20.07 14.41 -4.08
C PRO A 507 19.67 13.51 -5.24
N SER A 508 20.64 12.72 -5.70
CA SER A 508 20.42 11.67 -6.69
C SER A 508 20.81 10.32 -6.10
N GLU A 509 19.98 9.32 -6.33
CA GLU A 509 20.22 7.91 -5.97
C GLU A 509 20.37 7.10 -7.25
N PHE A 510 21.33 6.20 -7.29
CA PHE A 510 21.45 5.20 -8.35
C PHE A 510 21.73 3.84 -7.74
N ALA A 511 21.26 2.81 -8.41
CA ALA A 511 21.54 1.44 -8.01
C ALA A 511 21.64 0.52 -9.22
N ILE A 512 22.49 -0.47 -9.11
CA ILE A 512 22.58 -1.60 -10.05
C ILE A 512 22.51 -2.89 -9.27
N TYR A 513 21.92 -3.93 -9.84
CA TYR A 513 21.87 -5.24 -9.21
C TYR A 513 22.02 -6.36 -10.22
N LEU A 514 22.49 -7.49 -9.72
CA LEU A 514 22.56 -8.76 -10.42
C LEU A 514 22.18 -9.87 -9.44
N GLU A 515 21.35 -10.79 -9.86
CA GLU A 515 21.01 -12.00 -9.09
C GLU A 515 20.83 -13.19 -10.02
N ASP A 516 21.13 -14.38 -9.55
CA ASP A 516 20.90 -15.65 -10.25
C ASP A 516 20.16 -16.62 -9.32
N GLU A 517 18.99 -17.04 -9.72
CA GLU A 517 18.27 -18.13 -9.08
C GLU A 517 18.66 -19.44 -9.76
N ILE A 518 19.41 -20.29 -9.04
CA ILE A 518 20.03 -21.49 -9.54
C ILE A 518 19.26 -22.73 -9.06
N ALA A 519 18.67 -23.48 -9.96
CA ALA A 519 17.98 -24.73 -9.70
C ALA A 519 18.92 -25.94 -9.91
N LEU A 520 19.82 -26.21 -8.95
CA LEU A 520 20.82 -27.27 -9.06
C LEU A 520 20.19 -28.67 -9.08
N ALA A 521 19.09 -28.86 -8.37
CA ALA A 521 18.35 -30.11 -8.34
C ALA A 521 16.88 -29.83 -7.99
N GLY A 522 15.96 -30.77 -8.22
CA GLY A 522 14.55 -30.61 -7.83
C GLY A 522 14.36 -30.35 -6.33
N TRP A 523 15.26 -30.84 -5.50
CA TRP A 523 15.25 -30.65 -4.04
C TRP A 523 16.11 -29.47 -3.55
N PHE A 524 16.99 -28.89 -4.40
CA PHE A 524 17.92 -27.83 -4.01
C PHE A 524 17.87 -26.64 -4.98
N ARG A 525 17.52 -25.47 -4.46
CA ARG A 525 17.57 -24.20 -5.18
C ARG A 525 18.28 -23.16 -4.34
N THR A 526 19.01 -22.27 -4.97
CA THR A 526 19.64 -21.13 -4.33
C THR A 526 19.41 -19.86 -5.16
N ASN A 527 19.35 -18.72 -4.51
CA ASN A 527 19.36 -17.41 -5.14
C ASN A 527 20.54 -16.64 -4.55
N VAL A 528 21.41 -16.13 -5.37
CA VAL A 528 22.58 -15.34 -4.97
C VAL A 528 22.56 -14.04 -5.77
N GLY A 529 22.71 -12.93 -5.09
CA GLY A 529 22.70 -11.64 -5.74
C GLY A 529 23.44 -10.56 -4.98
N VAL A 530 23.71 -9.49 -5.65
CA VAL A 530 24.32 -8.29 -5.10
C VAL A 530 23.66 -7.06 -5.68
N ARG A 531 23.46 -6.05 -4.84
CA ARG A 531 23.04 -4.71 -5.23
C ARG A 531 24.10 -3.71 -4.80
N TYR A 532 24.48 -2.82 -5.68
CA TYR A 532 25.27 -1.66 -5.35
C TYR A 532 24.39 -0.42 -5.46
N ALA A 533 24.37 0.40 -4.42
CA ALA A 533 23.61 1.65 -4.39
C ALA A 533 24.52 2.82 -4.02
N GLY A 534 24.33 3.94 -4.68
CA GLY A 534 25.02 5.20 -4.43
C GLY A 534 24.03 6.34 -4.27
N PHE A 535 24.32 7.25 -3.32
CA PHE A 535 23.50 8.40 -3.01
C PHE A 535 24.35 9.66 -2.93
N MET A 536 24.08 10.63 -3.78
CA MET A 536 24.80 11.89 -3.91
C MET A 536 23.98 13.03 -3.30
N ALA A 537 24.44 13.56 -2.16
CA ALA A 537 23.79 14.67 -1.45
C ALA A 537 24.77 15.83 -1.25
N GLY A 538 24.60 16.93 -1.98
CA GLY A 538 25.51 18.06 -1.97
C GLY A 538 26.92 17.67 -2.44
N SER A 539 27.94 17.89 -1.61
CA SER A 539 29.33 17.50 -1.88
C SER A 539 29.68 16.07 -1.39
N GLY A 540 28.73 15.39 -0.72
CA GLY A 540 28.95 14.06 -0.16
C GLY A 540 28.36 12.95 -1.03
N MET A 541 29.04 11.81 -1.03
CA MET A 541 28.53 10.58 -1.64
C MET A 541 28.55 9.45 -0.61
N TYR A 542 27.40 8.82 -0.43
CA TYR A 542 27.24 7.58 0.34
C TYR A 542 27.11 6.42 -0.64
N HIS A 543 27.64 5.26 -0.27
CA HIS A 543 27.52 4.05 -1.08
C HIS A 543 27.30 2.83 -0.19
N SER A 544 26.69 1.82 -0.78
CA SER A 544 26.38 0.55 -0.12
C SER A 544 26.56 -0.60 -1.10
N VAL A 545 27.15 -1.69 -0.60
CA VAL A 545 27.13 -2.99 -1.27
C VAL A 545 26.22 -3.89 -0.44
N GLU A 546 25.21 -4.46 -1.06
CA GLU A 546 24.14 -5.21 -0.43
C GLU A 546 24.12 -6.66 -0.94
N PRO A 547 24.94 -7.57 -0.36
CA PRO A 547 24.91 -8.98 -0.72
C PRO A 547 23.61 -9.63 -0.23
N ARG A 548 23.12 -10.58 -1.01
CA ARG A 548 21.92 -11.37 -0.71
C ARG A 548 22.10 -12.80 -1.14
N ALA A 549 21.67 -13.72 -0.28
CA ALA A 549 21.70 -15.14 -0.58
C ALA A 549 20.48 -15.82 0.04
N ALA A 550 19.89 -16.74 -0.68
CA ALA A 550 18.79 -17.55 -0.18
C ALA A 550 18.95 -18.98 -0.67
N VAL A 551 18.64 -19.94 0.19
CA VAL A 551 18.72 -21.38 -0.10
C VAL A 551 17.37 -22.01 0.25
N ARG A 552 16.91 -22.90 -0.61
CA ARG A 552 15.74 -23.74 -0.39
C ARG A 552 16.13 -25.20 -0.53
N LEU A 553 15.80 -25.98 0.49
CA LEU A 553 15.89 -27.44 0.47
C LEU A 553 14.47 -28.01 0.51
N GLN A 554 14.09 -28.73 -0.53
CA GLN A 554 12.82 -29.47 -0.56
C GLN A 554 13.02 -30.84 0.11
N LEU A 555 12.25 -31.09 1.14
CA LEU A 555 12.27 -32.32 1.92
C LEU A 555 11.02 -33.16 1.58
N GLY A 556 11.10 -33.93 0.52
CA GLY A 556 9.96 -34.65 -0.05
C GLY A 556 8.90 -33.72 -0.67
N SER A 557 7.65 -34.16 -0.77
CA SER A 557 6.57 -33.39 -1.39
C SER A 557 5.86 -32.41 -0.45
N MET A 558 6.03 -32.56 0.87
CA MET A 558 5.26 -31.83 1.87
C MET A 558 6.07 -30.81 2.67
N ALA A 559 7.40 -30.84 2.63
CA ALA A 559 8.23 -30.00 3.47
C ALA A 559 9.30 -29.25 2.69
N ALA A 560 9.59 -28.02 3.09
CA ALA A 560 10.74 -27.25 2.60
C ALA A 560 11.43 -26.54 3.78
N PHE A 561 12.76 -26.56 3.77
CA PHE A 561 13.58 -25.72 4.63
C PHE A 561 14.13 -24.57 3.81
N LYS A 562 14.15 -23.36 4.38
CA LYS A 562 14.71 -22.18 3.74
C LYS A 562 15.61 -21.42 4.69
N LEU A 563 16.64 -20.82 4.15
CA LEU A 563 17.56 -19.94 4.85
C LEU A 563 17.90 -18.77 3.93
N SER A 564 17.94 -17.56 4.46
CA SER A 564 18.31 -16.37 3.68
C SER A 564 19.14 -15.39 4.50
N TYR A 565 20.05 -14.73 3.83
CA TYR A 565 20.82 -13.60 4.31
C TYR A 565 20.63 -12.40 3.40
N SER A 566 20.46 -11.20 3.97
CA SER A 566 20.32 -9.96 3.19
C SER A 566 20.92 -8.78 3.93
N GLU A 567 21.62 -7.92 3.20
CA GLU A 567 21.99 -6.57 3.63
C GLU A 567 21.20 -5.53 2.85
N MET A 568 20.81 -4.46 3.52
CA MET A 568 20.06 -3.35 2.91
C MET A 568 20.45 -2.01 3.51
N SER A 569 20.31 -0.95 2.71
CA SER A 569 20.57 0.43 3.13
C SER A 569 19.44 1.34 2.75
N GLN A 570 19.26 2.40 3.56
CA GLN A 570 18.24 3.41 3.37
C GLN A 570 18.87 4.79 3.43
N PHE A 571 18.65 5.59 2.38
CA PHE A 571 19.20 6.95 2.23
C PHE A 571 18.17 8.05 2.47
N VAL A 572 16.87 7.70 2.42
CA VAL A 572 15.75 8.64 2.60
C VAL A 572 14.95 8.21 3.82
N HIS A 573 14.95 9.07 4.85
CA HIS A 573 14.42 8.78 6.17
C HIS A 573 13.17 9.60 6.44
N ASN A 574 12.19 9.00 7.12
CA ASN A 574 11.02 9.71 7.61
C ASN A 574 11.24 10.07 9.09
N LEU A 575 11.44 11.35 9.35
CA LEU A 575 11.60 11.85 10.71
C LEU A 575 10.24 12.20 11.29
N ARG A 576 9.88 11.54 12.38
CA ARG A 576 8.60 11.70 13.07
C ARG A 576 8.82 12.37 14.41
N ALA A 577 8.02 13.37 14.73
CA ALA A 577 8.00 14.00 16.05
C ALA A 577 7.14 13.22 17.07
N ASN A 578 6.37 12.25 16.63
CA ASN A 578 5.51 11.39 17.45
C ASN A 578 5.40 9.98 16.88
N TYR A 579 5.01 9.02 17.73
CA TYR A 579 4.85 7.61 17.36
C TYR A 579 3.49 7.29 16.73
N LEU A 580 2.59 8.26 16.64
CA LEU A 580 1.32 8.10 15.94
C LEU A 580 1.57 8.23 14.43
N ASP A 581 0.92 7.40 13.63
CA ASP A 581 0.98 7.48 12.17
C ASP A 581 0.16 8.67 11.63
N ILE A 582 0.33 9.82 12.30
CA ILE A 582 -0.21 11.09 11.85
C ILE A 582 0.82 11.71 10.91
N PRO A 583 0.44 12.24 9.77
CA PRO A 583 1.34 12.74 8.74
C PRO A 583 2.00 14.08 9.10
N MET A 584 2.48 14.18 10.32
CA MET A 584 3.29 15.28 10.84
C MET A 584 4.79 14.92 10.75
N SER A 585 5.14 14.12 9.75
CA SER A 585 6.49 13.65 9.50
C SER A 585 7.11 14.39 8.32
N SER A 586 8.42 14.43 8.30
CA SER A 586 9.18 15.04 7.23
C SER A 586 10.20 14.06 6.67
N TRP A 587 10.21 13.90 5.36
CA TRP A 587 11.19 13.08 4.68
C TRP A 587 12.52 13.84 4.54
N ARG A 588 13.63 13.19 4.87
CA ARG A 588 14.97 13.77 4.86
C ARG A 588 15.98 12.87 4.16
N PRO A 589 16.91 13.44 3.37
CA PRO A 589 18.00 12.67 2.79
C PRO A 589 19.10 12.39 3.82
N SER A 590 19.84 11.31 3.67
CA SER A 590 21.13 11.13 4.34
C SER A 590 22.05 12.27 3.99
N ARG A 591 22.53 13.00 5.01
CA ARG A 591 23.42 14.17 4.85
C ARG A 591 24.13 14.50 6.17
N GLY A 592 25.37 14.95 6.09
CA GLY A 592 26.12 15.44 7.25
C GLY A 592 26.24 14.36 8.34
N ARG A 593 25.65 14.60 9.51
CA ARG A 593 25.57 13.63 10.60
C ARG A 593 24.57 12.52 10.35
N GLY A 594 23.62 12.74 9.44
CA GLY A 594 22.60 11.78 9.06
C GLY A 594 23.20 10.71 8.12
N LEU A 595 23.78 9.65 8.69
CA LEU A 595 24.34 8.54 7.94
C LEU A 595 23.23 7.62 7.40
N PRO A 596 23.44 6.91 6.30
CA PRO A 596 22.49 5.89 5.83
C PRO A 596 22.21 4.84 6.90
N THR A 597 20.93 4.55 7.13
CA THR A 597 20.55 3.38 7.96
C THR A 597 20.93 2.11 7.23
N ARG A 598 21.49 1.14 7.94
CA ARG A 598 21.84 -0.17 7.41
C ARG A 598 21.19 -1.27 8.22
N SER A 599 20.79 -2.34 7.54
CA SER A 599 20.32 -3.57 8.20
C SER A 599 21.02 -4.78 7.64
N ARG A 600 21.28 -5.77 8.52
CA ARG A 600 21.72 -7.11 8.22
C ARG A 600 20.70 -8.07 8.78
N GLN A 601 20.22 -8.99 7.98
CA GLN A 601 19.19 -9.93 8.41
C GLN A 601 19.53 -11.34 7.97
N LEU A 602 19.47 -12.27 8.93
CA LEU A 602 19.48 -13.71 8.72
C LEU A 602 18.09 -14.25 9.07
N ALA A 603 17.47 -15.00 8.19
CA ALA A 603 16.17 -15.59 8.44
C ALA A 603 16.11 -17.02 7.92
N GLY A 604 15.46 -17.90 8.67
CA GLY A 604 15.27 -19.30 8.31
C GLY A 604 13.88 -19.79 8.67
N GLY A 605 13.43 -20.84 8.01
CA GLY A 605 12.11 -21.38 8.30
C GLY A 605 11.87 -22.77 7.73
N ILE A 606 10.92 -23.46 8.34
CA ILE A 606 10.39 -24.76 7.91
C ILE A 606 8.95 -24.55 7.47
N TYR A 607 8.64 -25.01 6.28
CA TYR A 607 7.33 -24.88 5.64
C TYR A 607 6.78 -26.27 5.39
N LEU A 608 5.62 -26.57 5.98
CA LEU A 608 4.99 -27.88 5.92
C LEU A 608 3.58 -27.76 5.35
N ASP A 609 3.31 -28.52 4.31
CA ASP A 609 1.97 -28.73 3.77
C ASP A 609 1.46 -30.08 4.27
N LEU A 610 0.65 -30.07 5.30
CA LEU A 610 0.08 -31.26 5.94
C LEU A 610 -1.20 -31.70 5.21
N PRO A 611 -1.60 -32.97 5.39
CA PRO A 611 -2.90 -33.45 4.87
C PRO A 611 -4.07 -32.55 5.28
N HIS A 612 -5.14 -32.60 4.52
CA HIS A 612 -6.38 -31.80 4.76
C HIS A 612 -6.21 -30.30 4.55
N GLY A 613 -5.20 -29.85 3.77
CA GLY A 613 -5.00 -28.45 3.45
C GLY A 613 -4.42 -27.58 4.58
N ILE A 614 -3.84 -28.22 5.59
CA ILE A 614 -3.20 -27.51 6.72
C ILE A 614 -1.77 -27.10 6.28
N ALA A 615 -1.46 -25.81 6.33
CA ALA A 615 -0.12 -25.28 6.14
C ALA A 615 0.46 -24.82 7.49
N LEU A 616 1.60 -25.38 7.89
CA LEU A 616 2.33 -24.98 9.08
C LEU A 616 3.67 -24.39 8.67
N ASN A 617 3.94 -23.17 9.14
CA ASN A 617 5.22 -22.49 8.88
C ASN A 617 5.80 -22.03 10.20
N VAL A 618 7.06 -22.36 10.42
CA VAL A 618 7.84 -21.91 11.57
C VAL A 618 9.01 -21.10 11.02
N GLU A 619 9.07 -19.83 11.36
CA GLU A 619 10.10 -18.90 10.89
C GLU A 619 10.82 -18.28 12.10
N GLY A 620 12.14 -18.13 11.97
CA GLY A 620 12.98 -17.40 12.89
C GLY A 620 13.88 -16.40 12.15
N TYR A 621 14.22 -15.31 12.81
CA TYR A 621 15.12 -14.32 12.23
C TYR A 621 16.04 -13.70 13.28
N TRP A 622 17.17 -13.22 12.80
CA TRP A 622 18.05 -12.31 13.49
C TRP A 622 18.28 -11.10 12.61
N LYS A 623 18.16 -9.90 13.18
CA LYS A 623 18.33 -8.64 12.46
C LYS A 623 19.15 -7.67 13.28
N ASP A 624 20.12 -7.04 12.66
CA ASP A 624 20.94 -5.96 13.21
C ASP A 624 20.75 -4.70 12.37
N MET A 625 20.46 -3.59 13.03
CA MET A 625 20.26 -2.30 12.38
C MET A 625 21.19 -1.26 12.99
N THR A 626 21.82 -0.45 12.15
CA THR A 626 22.74 0.60 12.55
C THR A 626 22.36 1.95 11.96
N ASN A 627 22.80 3.05 12.58
CA ASN A 627 22.51 4.42 12.20
C ASN A 627 21.02 4.73 12.23
N LEU A 628 20.31 4.26 13.24
CA LEU A 628 18.93 4.64 13.48
C LEU A 628 18.84 6.10 13.92
N TYR A 629 17.71 6.74 13.62
CA TYR A 629 17.46 8.15 13.92
C TYR A 629 16.39 8.30 14.97
N GLU A 630 16.63 9.19 15.93
CA GLU A 630 15.65 9.62 16.92
C GLU A 630 15.82 11.10 17.23
N TYR A 631 14.74 11.82 17.50
CA TYR A 631 14.78 13.19 17.97
C TYR A 631 15.11 13.27 19.46
N ARG A 632 15.94 14.23 19.82
CA ARG A 632 16.34 14.55 21.20
C ARG A 632 15.23 15.15 22.04
N GLY A 633 14.05 14.79 21.92
CA GLY A 633 12.96 15.32 22.71
C GLY A 633 11.88 15.98 21.87
N VAL A 634 10.67 15.97 22.40
CA VAL A 634 9.48 16.50 21.74
C VAL A 634 9.24 17.91 22.22
N SER A 635 9.78 18.91 21.53
CA SER A 635 9.49 20.30 21.82
C SER A 635 8.37 20.89 20.95
N SER A 636 8.07 20.28 19.81
CA SER A 636 6.97 20.69 18.93
C SER A 636 6.36 19.50 18.21
N PHE A 637 5.15 19.68 17.61
CA PHE A 637 4.51 18.69 16.76
C PHE A 637 5.29 18.39 15.48
N TYR A 638 6.24 19.24 15.11
CA TYR A 638 7.05 19.12 13.90
C TYR A 638 8.53 19.07 14.22
N PRO A 639 9.30 18.31 13.44
CA PRO A 639 10.73 18.38 13.42
C PRO A 639 11.20 19.82 13.10
N GLU A 640 12.25 20.27 13.77
CA GLU A 640 12.92 21.52 13.40
C GLU A 640 13.44 21.43 11.96
N ILE A 641 13.07 22.40 11.11
CA ILE A 641 13.43 22.39 9.69
C ILE A 641 14.86 22.90 9.47
N SER A 642 15.28 23.90 10.24
CA SER A 642 16.56 24.59 10.01
C SER A 642 17.76 23.84 10.55
N ALA A 643 17.60 23.09 11.62
CA ALA A 643 18.69 22.46 12.37
C ALA A 643 18.42 20.99 12.72
N TRP A 644 17.59 20.29 11.91
CA TRP A 644 17.18 18.91 12.18
C TRP A 644 18.35 17.94 12.41
N GLU A 645 19.49 18.16 11.73
CA GLU A 645 20.70 17.34 11.88
C GLU A 645 21.30 17.46 13.28
N HIS A 646 21.11 18.59 13.99
CA HIS A 646 21.58 18.82 15.35
C HIS A 646 20.65 18.24 16.42
N GLU A 647 19.39 18.09 16.06
CA GLU A 647 18.35 17.50 16.91
C GLU A 647 18.34 15.97 16.86
N LEU A 648 19.08 15.38 15.91
CA LEU A 648 19.17 13.93 15.79
C LEU A 648 20.14 13.32 16.77
N VAL A 649 19.70 12.27 17.39
CA VAL A 649 20.56 11.29 18.05
C VAL A 649 20.85 10.20 17.03
N SER A 650 21.98 10.31 16.32
CA SER A 650 22.44 9.31 15.37
C SER A 650 23.35 8.28 16.03
N GLY A 651 23.31 7.05 15.56
CA GLY A 651 24.17 5.96 16.05
C GLY A 651 23.67 5.27 17.31
N ILE A 652 22.43 5.51 17.71
CA ILE A 652 21.77 4.80 18.79
C ILE A 652 20.99 3.63 18.23
N GLY A 653 21.35 2.44 18.70
CA GLY A 653 20.54 1.27 18.59
C GLY A 653 21.05 0.26 17.57
N SER A 654 21.34 -0.89 18.10
CA SER A 654 21.18 -2.20 17.47
C SER A 654 19.86 -2.75 17.98
N SER A 655 19.02 -3.16 17.09
CA SER A 655 17.75 -3.85 17.41
C SER A 655 17.94 -5.33 17.18
#